data_14ce3f99715903b0be27ceddd857fcbd
#
_entry.id   14ce3f99715903b0be27ceddd857fcbd
#
_cell.length_a   1.000
_cell.length_b   1.000
_cell.length_c   1.000
_cell.angle_alpha   90.00
_cell.angle_beta   90.00
_cell.angle_gamma   90.00
#
_symmetry.space_group_name_H-M   'P 1'
#
loop_
_entity.id
_entity.type
_entity.pdbx_description
1 polymer ?
#
loop_
_entity_poly.entity_id
_entity_poly.type
_entity_poly.pdbx_seq_one_letter_code
_entity_poly.pdbx_strand_id
1 'polypeptide(L)'
;MTPSEDLQNSWFNALHERRKNALGVFKDPEYINVFNGVIDKYCDSAHFIYELLQNADDAKATEVEMVLTKNQFIFTHNGKERFTVSDPENAEEDRMNNRLGHINAITAIGFSSKNNVPTNDIDDIKIGKFGVGFKAVFQYTTTPAIYDKPFCFKIEDYIVPTKLNDTTLQREGKTVFVIPFDRKDIDAQQAYEDIEQKISSLDYPQLFLRNMQTISWNTPTQRGKIVKQLLEKYDTYRNITTALYELNSTRGSQNKILLLSRNVTVADTDNKHIISIGYFLNEKGRIDTECRPNINCFFPTHENIDTCYIIHAPFALVDNRQQIKRNNNVNDSLFKSIGELAADSLVVLKEISIKNKRPLLDDNIFALMHHNLESFEEKKNYYYWEQPEKKSFVDYYMKIVDNEPIFFSKQKKYITKSNGWWGDDGIRKLLSTEQLDYLTKSKKDNYVKIENEEIKYDFILCSLNTRNAEDMKRYGIDIMSDSKFAEYLNVHFMNAQSEEWLTKLYKYILDNRLTEKYQKNAGLTSEAPMLNAPIIKNECNEFVSPYRGDKLYIFFKSENIVSPEFTINSNLYEKNEQFRSIIKQLGVTEPSIYDQIRIQLAKDLNKEELNHLLKTIIKYNNDCDEKAHHTLFLLLKDKLSLYCKTINDITEESIPCHIDQMIDDSSMLIEYYSCTSIKNKHYIDREFYSETIEAVGERTFNNFLNDFNFCTLPPVVSENAYLTEEELSLRPDKYYSNMKEVVTLEGLNDVLKNIVQSNRAKELSHYIWESLIKILKKDLSTSEGKKLFSNDSGSYHYYKWHTQVWQSCTLREWLRQYKWLHIDGQLRSIEEGVYVDNLIPELYTYDERLNSLLLIEKSPINEEQESIKQMSEATQQKFLYGEIAKNNGVSSPEELEKLIQAGRSALQAKEEQKAKEGKLEKTSLQKDLPKRKKSEKFSNKDFSEENTSSKIEKHKQT
;
A
#
# COMPACT_ATOMS: atom_id res chain seq x y z
N MET A 1 62.70 -9.91 17.95
CA MET A 1 63.61 -9.16 18.87
C MET A 1 63.28 -7.70 18.76
N THR A 2 63.06 -7.02 19.86
CA THR A 2 62.86 -5.56 19.87
C THR A 2 64.21 -4.91 19.48
N PRO A 3 64.26 -3.96 18.53
CA PRO A 3 65.48 -3.28 18.14
C PRO A 3 66.12 -2.55 19.33
N SER A 4 67.45 -2.47 19.38
CA SER A 4 68.13 -1.72 20.45
C SER A 4 67.71 -0.26 20.46
N GLU A 5 67.77 0.41 21.59
CA GLU A 5 67.42 1.82 21.77
C GLU A 5 68.27 2.74 20.86
N ASP A 6 69.55 2.41 20.68
CA ASP A 6 70.44 3.13 19.75
C ASP A 6 69.98 2.99 18.28
N LEU A 7 69.54 1.82 17.86
CA LEU A 7 69.04 1.58 16.53
C LEU A 7 67.76 2.33 16.27
N GLN A 8 66.86 2.30 17.24
CA GLN A 8 65.58 3.07 17.18
C GLN A 8 65.85 4.59 17.11
N ASN A 9 66.80 5.11 17.89
CA ASN A 9 67.22 6.52 17.80
C ASN A 9 67.84 6.84 16.42
N SER A 10 68.63 5.92 15.82
CA SER A 10 69.15 6.10 14.48
C SER A 10 68.01 6.18 13.43
N TRP A 11 67.05 5.28 13.50
CA TRP A 11 65.89 5.31 12.60
C TRP A 11 65.00 6.56 12.79
N PHE A 12 64.85 7.04 14.03
CA PHE A 12 64.16 8.27 14.31
C PHE A 12 64.82 9.46 13.63
N ASN A 13 66.16 9.58 13.75
CA ASN A 13 66.94 10.66 13.12
C ASN A 13 66.87 10.55 11.60
N ALA A 14 67.00 9.37 11.03
CA ALA A 14 66.84 9.15 9.60
C ALA A 14 65.43 9.51 9.11
N LEU A 15 64.38 9.19 9.87
CA LEU A 15 63.01 9.56 9.58
C LEU A 15 62.81 11.08 9.64
N HIS A 16 63.42 11.75 10.66
CA HIS A 16 63.41 13.25 10.76
C HIS A 16 63.99 13.87 9.49
N GLU A 17 65.21 13.49 9.11
CA GLU A 17 65.87 14.07 7.93
C GLU A 17 65.10 13.77 6.62
N ARG A 18 64.62 12.56 6.47
CA ARG A 18 63.83 12.18 5.29
C ARG A 18 62.56 13.04 5.18
N ARG A 19 61.82 13.24 6.30
CA ARG A 19 60.62 14.09 6.32
C ARG A 19 60.93 15.57 6.10
N LYS A 20 61.99 16.03 6.65
CA LYS A 20 62.48 17.41 6.47
C LYS A 20 62.84 17.72 5.01
N ASN A 21 63.54 16.76 4.36
CA ASN A 21 63.87 16.88 2.95
C ASN A 21 62.62 16.86 2.06
N ALA A 22 61.64 16.05 2.37
CA ALA A 22 60.38 15.99 1.66
C ALA A 22 59.58 17.29 1.78
N LEU A 23 59.76 18.09 2.84
CA LEU A 23 59.05 19.37 3.04
C LEU A 23 59.29 20.37 1.93
N GLY A 24 60.45 20.35 1.28
CA GLY A 24 60.75 21.26 0.18
C GLY A 24 59.77 21.10 -0.98
N VAL A 25 59.38 19.87 -1.27
CA VAL A 25 58.40 19.56 -2.31
C VAL A 25 56.99 19.96 -1.86
N PHE A 26 56.65 19.73 -0.61
CA PHE A 26 55.29 19.95 -0.12
C PHE A 26 54.98 21.45 0.22
N LYS A 27 56.02 22.27 0.43
CA LYS A 27 55.83 23.73 0.59
C LYS A 27 55.73 24.47 -0.74
N ASP A 28 55.89 23.77 -1.86
CA ASP A 28 55.62 24.34 -3.20
C ASP A 28 54.13 24.75 -3.29
N PRO A 29 53.85 25.94 -3.79
CA PRO A 29 52.47 26.44 -3.96
C PRO A 29 51.58 25.50 -4.75
N GLU A 30 52.08 24.68 -5.64
CA GLU A 30 51.31 23.68 -6.41
C GLU A 30 50.81 22.53 -5.55
N TYR A 31 51.49 22.16 -4.43
CA TYR A 31 51.15 21.00 -3.60
C TYR A 31 50.55 21.37 -2.24
N ILE A 32 50.66 22.64 -1.78
CA ILE A 32 50.18 23.06 -0.45
C ILE A 32 48.68 22.86 -0.24
N ASN A 33 47.89 22.97 -1.31
CA ASN A 33 46.47 22.75 -1.28
C ASN A 33 46.09 21.27 -1.00
N VAL A 34 46.93 20.30 -1.33
CA VAL A 34 46.71 18.90 -1.00
C VAL A 34 46.75 18.68 0.51
N PHE A 35 47.65 19.40 1.20
CA PHE A 35 47.74 19.36 2.68
C PHE A 35 46.55 20.00 3.36
N ASN A 36 46.18 21.20 2.91
CA ASN A 36 45.02 21.89 3.45
C ASN A 36 43.77 21.06 3.26
N GLY A 37 43.59 20.43 2.11
CA GLY A 37 42.44 19.56 1.83
C GLY A 37 42.36 18.29 2.70
N VAL A 38 43.45 17.83 3.31
CA VAL A 38 43.44 16.75 4.32
C VAL A 38 42.89 17.24 5.68
N ILE A 39 43.22 18.48 6.06
CA ILE A 39 42.77 19.08 7.32
C ILE A 39 41.33 19.57 7.22
N ASP A 40 40.95 20.18 6.11
CA ASP A 40 39.63 20.75 5.85
C ASP A 40 38.52 19.67 5.75
N LYS A 41 38.89 18.41 5.60
CA LYS A 41 37.93 17.28 5.63
C LYS A 41 37.25 17.04 6.97
N TYR A 42 37.85 17.54 8.06
CA TYR A 42 37.29 17.42 9.40
C TYR A 42 36.47 18.66 9.75
N CYS A 43 35.20 18.69 9.34
CA CYS A 43 34.33 19.86 9.50
C CYS A 43 33.74 20.02 10.92
N ASP A 44 33.82 19.00 11.79
CA ASP A 44 33.26 19.05 13.13
C ASP A 44 34.30 19.52 14.13
N SER A 45 33.95 20.54 14.91
CA SER A 45 34.80 21.11 15.96
C SER A 45 35.25 20.02 16.94
N ALA A 46 36.55 19.94 17.19
CA ALA A 46 37.18 19.02 18.13
C ALA A 46 36.90 17.50 17.89
N HIS A 47 36.62 17.07 16.65
CA HIS A 47 36.42 15.65 16.29
C HIS A 47 37.64 14.77 16.65
N PHE A 48 38.84 15.33 16.65
CA PHE A 48 40.08 14.64 16.97
C PHE A 48 40.04 13.92 18.32
N ILE A 49 39.17 14.34 19.28
CA ILE A 49 39.01 13.67 20.58
C ILE A 49 38.57 12.23 20.40
N TYR A 50 37.63 11.97 19.48
CA TYR A 50 37.17 10.61 19.16
C TYR A 50 38.31 9.79 18.53
N GLU A 51 39.14 10.39 17.70
CA GLU A 51 40.32 9.75 17.11
C GLU A 51 41.35 9.36 18.17
N LEU A 52 41.60 10.24 19.14
CA LEU A 52 42.48 9.93 20.26
C LEU A 52 41.93 8.83 21.15
N LEU A 53 40.63 8.84 21.45
CA LEU A 53 39.98 7.77 22.21
C LEU A 53 40.04 6.43 21.47
N GLN A 54 39.87 6.41 20.17
CA GLN A 54 39.99 5.23 19.34
C GLN A 54 41.42 4.69 19.32
N ASN A 55 42.41 5.59 19.18
CA ASN A 55 43.81 5.21 19.21
C ASN A 55 44.27 4.67 20.59
N ALA A 56 43.71 5.25 21.68
CA ALA A 56 43.94 4.75 23.03
C ALA A 56 43.35 3.34 23.22
N ASP A 57 42.15 3.10 22.73
CA ASP A 57 41.52 1.78 22.79
C ASP A 57 42.28 0.74 21.97
N ASP A 58 42.75 1.08 20.74
CA ASP A 58 43.63 0.26 19.92
C ASP A 58 44.98 -0.04 20.59
N ALA A 59 45.50 0.89 21.46
CA ALA A 59 46.64 0.67 22.30
C ALA A 59 46.33 -0.12 23.57
N LYS A 60 45.15 -0.68 23.70
CA LYS A 60 44.64 -1.45 24.87
C LYS A 60 44.61 -0.63 26.16
N ALA A 61 44.27 0.67 26.05
CA ALA A 61 44.09 1.54 27.21
C ALA A 61 42.76 1.25 27.91
N THR A 62 42.80 1.26 29.23
CA THR A 62 41.60 1.13 30.10
C THR A 62 41.20 2.46 30.70
N GLU A 63 42.09 3.44 30.68
CA GLU A 63 41.88 4.76 31.30
C GLU A 63 42.39 5.86 30.36
N VAL A 64 41.63 6.93 30.31
CA VAL A 64 41.98 8.19 29.65
C VAL A 64 41.75 9.36 30.60
N GLU A 65 42.69 10.31 30.61
CA GLU A 65 42.58 11.61 31.26
C GLU A 65 42.71 12.71 30.22
N MET A 66 41.76 13.62 30.19
CA MET A 66 41.75 14.83 29.37
C MET A 66 41.92 16.05 30.25
N VAL A 67 42.92 16.87 29.99
CA VAL A 67 43.12 18.14 30.73
C VAL A 67 43.07 19.28 29.71
N LEU A 68 42.14 20.20 29.88
CA LEU A 68 42.01 21.38 29.03
C LEU A 68 42.42 22.63 29.83
N THR A 69 43.25 23.43 29.21
CA THR A 69 43.64 24.77 29.70
C THR A 69 43.34 25.79 28.63
N LYS A 70 43.47 27.07 28.95
CA LYS A 70 43.27 28.13 27.92
C LYS A 70 44.22 28.07 26.74
N ASN A 71 45.39 27.39 26.89
CA ASN A 71 46.47 27.44 25.91
C ASN A 71 46.77 26.08 25.30
N GLN A 72 46.25 25.00 25.85
CA GLN A 72 46.52 23.64 25.36
C GLN A 72 45.52 22.61 25.84
N PHE A 73 45.40 21.52 25.09
CA PHE A 73 44.72 20.32 25.47
C PHE A 73 45.75 19.19 25.68
N ILE A 74 45.60 18.47 26.79
CA ILE A 74 46.44 17.33 27.12
C ILE A 74 45.58 16.07 27.20
N PHE A 75 45.97 15.04 26.48
CA PHE A 75 45.29 13.74 26.46
C PHE A 75 46.27 12.67 26.92
N THR A 76 45.95 11.96 27.95
CA THR A 76 46.78 10.93 28.56
C THR A 76 46.05 9.60 28.60
N HIS A 77 46.70 8.50 28.21
CA HIS A 77 46.16 7.16 28.33
C HIS A 77 47.17 6.16 28.86
N ASN A 78 46.69 5.07 29.49
CA ASN A 78 47.50 3.97 30.04
C ASN A 78 47.64 2.77 29.10
N GLY A 79 47.56 2.96 27.77
CA GLY A 79 47.69 1.88 26.80
C GLY A 79 48.93 1.02 26.94
N LYS A 80 48.86 -0.24 26.57
CA LYS A 80 49.99 -1.19 26.66
C LYS A 80 50.92 -1.10 25.47
N GLU A 81 50.40 -0.72 24.30
CA GLU A 81 51.20 -0.55 23.08
C GLU A 81 51.92 0.81 23.14
N ARG A 82 53.25 0.78 22.92
CA ARG A 82 54.13 1.95 22.96
C ARG A 82 54.49 2.40 21.56
N PHE A 83 54.89 3.66 21.42
CA PHE A 83 55.38 4.17 20.15
C PHE A 83 56.66 3.46 19.71
N THR A 84 56.67 3.04 18.47
CA THR A 84 57.84 2.41 17.82
C THR A 84 58.22 3.18 16.57
N VAL A 85 59.47 3.05 16.16
CA VAL A 85 59.95 3.52 14.86
C VAL A 85 60.54 2.37 14.08
N SER A 86 60.32 2.33 12.78
CA SER A 86 60.95 1.38 11.85
C SER A 86 61.84 2.10 10.88
N ASP A 87 62.72 1.32 10.19
CA ASP A 87 63.64 1.88 9.22
C ASP A 87 62.88 2.62 8.10
N PRO A 88 63.12 3.90 7.90
CA PRO A 88 62.44 4.67 6.85
C PRO A 88 62.74 4.15 5.44
N GLU A 89 63.84 3.48 5.20
CA GLU A 89 64.18 2.91 3.89
C GLU A 89 63.30 1.72 3.53
N ASN A 90 62.83 0.98 4.54
CA ASN A 90 62.00 -0.23 4.37
C ASN A 90 60.50 0.04 4.64
N ALA A 91 60.07 1.29 4.71
CA ALA A 91 58.73 1.68 5.16
C ALA A 91 57.58 1.02 4.40
N GLU A 92 57.71 0.77 3.08
CA GLU A 92 56.65 0.14 2.29
C GLU A 92 56.56 -1.36 2.53
N GLU A 93 57.73 -2.06 2.64
CA GLU A 93 57.78 -3.46 3.00
C GLU A 93 57.24 -3.71 4.42
N ASP A 94 57.63 -2.83 5.37
CA ASP A 94 57.16 -2.88 6.75
C ASP A 94 55.67 -2.63 6.84
N ARG A 95 55.11 -1.76 5.99
CA ARG A 95 53.68 -1.53 5.88
C ARG A 95 52.94 -2.76 5.40
N MET A 96 53.43 -3.38 4.33
CA MET A 96 52.84 -4.60 3.77
C MET A 96 52.87 -5.77 4.76
N ASN A 97 53.88 -5.81 5.61
CA ASN A 97 54.11 -6.86 6.63
C ASN A 97 53.58 -6.49 8.02
N ASN A 98 52.79 -5.42 8.16
CA ASN A 98 52.29 -4.90 9.46
C ASN A 98 53.38 -4.61 10.49
N ARG A 99 54.58 -4.23 10.07
CA ARG A 99 55.73 -3.91 10.92
C ARG A 99 56.09 -2.42 10.94
N LEU A 100 55.31 -1.59 10.23
CA LEU A 100 55.53 -0.16 10.15
C LEU A 100 55.46 0.47 11.54
N GLY A 101 56.53 1.21 11.91
CA GLY A 101 56.58 1.91 13.19
C GLY A 101 55.46 2.95 13.37
N HIS A 102 55.02 3.13 14.62
CA HIS A 102 53.93 4.07 14.91
C HIS A 102 54.34 5.51 14.58
N ILE A 103 55.63 5.89 14.78
CA ILE A 103 56.15 7.22 14.45
C ILE A 103 56.17 7.42 12.92
N ASN A 104 56.55 6.37 12.18
CA ASN A 104 56.54 6.41 10.70
C ASN A 104 55.12 6.63 10.19
N ALA A 105 54.14 5.94 10.78
CA ALA A 105 52.73 6.02 10.39
C ALA A 105 52.13 7.40 10.75
N ILE A 106 52.29 7.86 12.01
CA ILE A 106 51.64 9.13 12.47
C ILE A 106 52.26 10.35 11.77
N THR A 107 53.50 10.25 11.24
CA THR A 107 54.14 11.33 10.49
C THR A 107 53.98 11.21 8.97
N ALA A 108 53.35 10.15 8.48
CA ALA A 108 53.02 10.00 7.08
C ALA A 108 51.69 10.62 6.70
N ILE A 109 51.41 10.75 5.39
CA ILE A 109 50.14 11.17 4.83
C ILE A 109 49.56 9.98 4.07
N GLY A 110 48.36 9.56 4.44
CA GLY A 110 47.71 8.43 3.79
C GLY A 110 48.29 7.06 4.09
N PHE A 111 49.24 6.95 5.00
CA PHE A 111 49.84 5.68 5.45
C PHE A 111 49.27 5.32 6.84
N SER A 112 48.81 4.08 7.00
CA SER A 112 48.41 3.52 8.30
C SER A 112 49.27 2.37 8.66
N SER A 113 49.69 2.25 9.93
CA SER A 113 50.30 1.02 10.47
C SER A 113 49.28 -0.11 10.66
N LYS A 114 48.00 0.15 10.35
CA LYS A 114 46.84 -0.74 10.61
C LYS A 114 46.35 -1.28 9.28
N ASN A 115 46.99 -2.29 8.68
CA ASN A 115 46.58 -2.90 7.41
C ASN A 115 45.41 -3.90 7.62
N ASN A 116 44.60 -4.08 6.58
CA ASN A 116 43.50 -5.06 6.53
C ASN A 116 44.04 -6.48 6.30
N VAL A 117 44.86 -7.00 7.20
CA VAL A 117 45.17 -8.42 7.16
C VAL A 117 44.02 -9.16 7.83
N PRO A 118 43.44 -10.19 7.16
CA PRO A 118 42.42 -11.02 7.79
C PRO A 118 42.98 -11.60 9.08
N THR A 119 42.49 -11.23 10.22
CA THR A 119 42.81 -11.82 11.50
C THR A 119 41.64 -12.69 11.92
N ASN A 120 41.89 -13.94 12.29
CA ASN A 120 40.88 -14.84 12.80
C ASN A 120 40.45 -14.47 14.22
N ASP A 121 41.23 -13.62 14.90
CA ASP A 121 40.92 -13.13 16.23
C ASP A 121 40.30 -11.73 16.18
N ILE A 122 39.05 -11.65 16.68
CA ILE A 122 38.26 -10.40 16.72
C ILE A 122 38.92 -9.37 17.63
N ASP A 123 39.67 -9.81 18.66
CA ASP A 123 40.34 -8.93 19.61
C ASP A 123 41.53 -8.18 19.00
N ASP A 124 42.04 -8.65 17.86
CA ASP A 124 43.18 -8.04 17.16
C ASP A 124 42.78 -7.07 16.03
N ILE A 125 41.46 -6.97 15.74
CA ILE A 125 40.99 -6.03 14.73
C ILE A 125 41.10 -4.60 15.27
N LYS A 126 42.00 -3.81 14.70
CA LYS A 126 42.17 -2.37 15.07
C LYS A 126 41.07 -1.52 14.47
N ILE A 127 40.58 -0.54 15.25
CA ILE A 127 39.44 0.31 14.91
C ILE A 127 39.82 1.35 13.84
N GLY A 128 41.00 1.97 13.97
CA GLY A 128 41.50 3.02 13.08
C GLY A 128 42.13 2.49 11.78
N LYS A 129 41.51 2.69 10.62
CA LYS A 129 41.95 2.12 9.34
C LYS A 129 42.67 3.07 8.39
N PHE A 130 42.49 4.40 8.53
CA PHE A 130 42.81 5.35 7.45
C PHE A 130 44.15 6.11 7.58
N GLY A 131 44.89 6.02 8.69
CA GLY A 131 46.18 6.66 8.86
C GLY A 131 46.19 8.21 8.84
N VAL A 132 45.03 8.82 8.84
CA VAL A 132 44.83 10.29 8.76
C VAL A 132 44.15 10.87 9.99
N GLY A 133 43.58 10.05 10.86
CA GLY A 133 42.78 10.48 12.01
C GLY A 133 43.49 11.39 12.97
N PHE A 134 44.75 11.08 13.30
CA PHE A 134 45.58 11.94 14.15
C PHE A 134 45.82 13.34 13.54
N LYS A 135 45.81 13.47 12.19
CA LYS A 135 46.01 14.76 11.53
C LYS A 135 44.91 15.78 11.84
N ALA A 136 43.77 15.35 12.36
CA ALA A 136 42.69 16.26 12.83
C ALA A 136 43.14 17.17 14.00
N VAL A 137 44.22 16.79 14.75
CA VAL A 137 44.76 17.69 15.82
C VAL A 137 45.37 18.97 15.26
N PHE A 138 45.84 18.94 14.01
CA PHE A 138 46.41 20.09 13.36
C PHE A 138 45.38 21.21 13.04
N GLN A 139 44.10 20.92 13.26
CA GLN A 139 43.07 21.96 13.26
C GLN A 139 43.34 23.03 14.34
N TYR A 140 43.96 22.66 15.46
CA TYR A 140 44.14 23.53 16.63
C TYR A 140 45.64 23.83 16.94
N THR A 141 46.58 23.05 16.39
CA THR A 141 47.99 23.17 16.67
C THR A 141 48.85 23.04 15.42
N THR A 142 50.04 23.66 15.44
CA THR A 142 51.07 23.43 14.42
C THR A 142 52.17 22.48 14.95
N THR A 143 52.23 22.22 16.29
CA THR A 143 53.33 21.50 16.94
C THR A 143 52.79 20.51 17.99
N PRO A 144 51.93 19.53 17.62
CA PRO A 144 51.50 18.53 18.62
C PRO A 144 52.70 17.74 19.14
N ALA A 145 52.74 17.53 20.45
CA ALA A 145 53.85 16.83 21.12
C ALA A 145 53.34 15.52 21.73
N ILE A 146 54.20 14.50 21.69
CA ILE A 146 53.94 13.15 22.19
C ILE A 146 55.04 12.75 23.14
N TYR A 147 54.64 12.39 24.37
CA TYR A 147 55.54 11.90 25.41
C TYR A 147 55.20 10.43 25.66
N ASP A 148 56.07 9.54 25.17
CA ASP A 148 55.94 8.10 25.35
C ASP A 148 57.36 7.51 25.49
N LYS A 149 57.63 6.74 26.52
CA LYS A 149 58.96 6.12 26.68
C LYS A 149 59.15 5.02 25.67
N PRO A 150 60.30 4.96 24.87
CA PRO A 150 61.45 5.82 25.02
C PRO A 150 61.46 7.16 24.26
N PHE A 151 60.35 7.47 23.51
CA PHE A 151 60.29 8.65 22.65
C PHE A 151 59.59 9.83 23.29
N CYS A 152 60.19 11.03 23.18
CA CYS A 152 59.55 12.30 23.39
C CYS A 152 59.79 13.18 22.17
N PHE A 153 58.73 13.51 21.43
CA PHE A 153 58.88 14.27 20.18
C PHE A 153 57.66 15.16 19.90
N LYS A 154 57.85 16.19 19.13
CA LYS A 154 56.81 16.96 18.50
C LYS A 154 56.75 16.68 17.00
N ILE A 155 55.64 16.98 16.36
CA ILE A 155 55.51 16.90 14.92
C ILE A 155 55.41 18.36 14.40
N GLU A 156 56.40 18.74 13.62
CA GLU A 156 56.47 20.06 12.97
C GLU A 156 56.04 19.92 11.50
N ASP A 157 55.47 21.01 10.94
CA ASP A 157 55.04 21.04 9.55
C ASP A 157 54.24 19.79 9.13
N TYR A 158 53.37 19.31 10.00
CA TYR A 158 52.50 18.14 9.79
C TYR A 158 53.14 16.78 9.72
N ILE A 159 54.41 16.68 9.36
CA ILE A 159 55.09 15.39 9.03
C ILE A 159 56.49 15.22 9.66
N VAL A 160 57.10 16.24 10.17
CA VAL A 160 58.50 16.16 10.65
C VAL A 160 58.53 15.83 12.16
N PRO A 161 58.90 14.63 12.58
CA PRO A 161 59.09 14.34 13.99
C PRO A 161 60.40 14.93 14.50
N THR A 162 60.34 15.85 15.48
CA THR A 162 61.48 16.50 16.09
C THR A 162 61.56 16.12 17.57
N LYS A 163 62.71 15.65 17.97
CA LYS A 163 62.94 15.15 19.34
C LYS A 163 62.84 16.29 20.36
N LEU A 164 62.15 16.04 21.48
CA LEU A 164 62.05 16.95 22.60
C LEU A 164 63.10 16.67 23.68
N ASN A 165 63.75 17.67 24.17
CA ASN A 165 64.70 17.57 25.30
C ASN A 165 63.96 17.66 26.68
N ASP A 166 62.80 18.28 26.67
CA ASP A 166 61.95 18.36 27.88
C ASP A 166 61.14 17.09 28.03
N THR A 167 61.39 16.36 29.12
CA THR A 167 60.70 15.12 29.49
C THR A 167 59.77 15.27 30.69
N THR A 168 59.51 16.48 31.13
CA THR A 168 58.71 16.76 32.35
C THR A 168 57.31 16.18 32.32
N LEU A 169 56.69 16.04 31.15
CA LEU A 169 55.36 15.49 30.96
C LEU A 169 55.38 13.96 30.69
N GLN A 170 56.55 13.37 30.60
CA GLN A 170 56.68 11.92 30.44
C GLN A 170 56.24 11.22 31.75
N ARG A 171 55.33 10.27 31.63
CA ARG A 171 54.79 9.50 32.77
C ARG A 171 55.04 8.01 32.54
N GLU A 172 55.49 7.35 33.58
CA GLU A 172 55.76 5.90 33.53
C GLU A 172 54.45 5.16 33.17
N GLY A 173 54.53 4.28 32.17
CA GLY A 173 53.40 3.47 31.78
C GLY A 173 52.24 4.22 31.06
N LYS A 174 52.44 5.50 30.71
CA LYS A 174 51.41 6.32 30.05
C LYS A 174 51.98 6.99 28.79
N THR A 175 51.11 7.17 27.82
CA THR A 175 51.35 8.02 26.64
C THR A 175 50.62 9.34 26.84
N VAL A 176 51.30 10.46 26.62
CA VAL A 176 50.76 11.81 26.77
C VAL A 176 50.84 12.56 25.44
N PHE A 177 49.70 13.03 24.97
CA PHE A 177 49.61 13.93 23.83
C PHE A 177 49.38 15.35 24.36
N VAL A 178 50.16 16.31 23.86
CA VAL A 178 49.99 17.75 24.16
C VAL A 178 49.68 18.45 22.86
N ILE A 179 48.60 19.18 22.84
CA ILE A 179 48.09 19.94 21.71
C ILE A 179 48.04 21.41 22.14
N PRO A 180 49.13 22.16 21.94
CA PRO A 180 49.16 23.57 22.23
C PRO A 180 48.28 24.34 21.19
N PHE A 181 47.67 25.43 21.60
CA PHE A 181 46.85 26.29 20.71
C PHE A 181 47.77 27.36 20.10
N ASP A 182 48.62 26.94 19.18
CA ASP A 182 49.73 27.74 18.61
C ASP A 182 49.51 28.10 17.12
N ARG A 183 48.33 27.82 16.57
CA ARG A 183 47.95 28.27 15.22
C ARG A 183 47.76 29.79 15.21
N LYS A 184 48.22 30.43 14.12
CA LYS A 184 48.10 31.89 13.97
C LYS A 184 46.73 32.31 13.40
N ASP A 185 46.07 31.42 12.72
CA ASP A 185 44.81 31.60 12.03
C ASP A 185 43.58 31.22 12.86
N ILE A 186 43.79 30.62 14.02
CA ILE A 186 42.72 30.25 14.96
C ILE A 186 43.05 30.88 16.32
N ASP A 187 42.06 31.59 16.89
CA ASP A 187 42.20 32.13 18.26
C ASP A 187 42.24 30.97 19.28
N ALA A 188 43.20 31.04 20.19
CA ALA A 188 43.32 30.06 21.28
C ALA A 188 42.05 30.00 22.14
N GLN A 189 41.30 31.08 22.26
CA GLN A 189 40.02 31.09 22.95
C GLN A 189 38.96 30.26 22.19
N GLN A 190 38.93 30.40 20.88
CA GLN A 190 38.01 29.57 20.04
C GLN A 190 38.34 28.07 20.14
N ALA A 191 39.63 27.73 20.08
CA ALA A 191 40.11 26.36 20.27
C ALA A 191 39.71 25.80 21.64
N TYR A 192 39.83 26.60 22.68
CA TYR A 192 39.39 26.26 24.01
C TYR A 192 37.88 26.02 24.07
N GLU A 193 37.07 26.88 23.52
CA GLU A 193 35.59 26.78 23.52
C GLU A 193 35.08 25.55 22.75
N ASP A 194 35.61 25.30 21.56
CA ASP A 194 35.29 24.11 20.75
C ASP A 194 35.54 22.79 21.50
N ILE A 195 36.74 22.70 22.13
CA ILE A 195 37.12 21.49 22.88
C ILE A 195 36.32 21.36 24.18
N GLU A 196 36.06 22.44 24.88
CA GLU A 196 35.23 22.47 26.09
C GLU A 196 33.81 22.00 25.76
N GLN A 197 33.22 22.52 24.68
CA GLN A 197 31.90 22.13 24.21
C GLN A 197 31.87 20.63 23.86
N LYS A 198 32.90 20.14 23.15
CA LYS A 198 32.99 18.73 22.79
C LYS A 198 33.11 17.82 24.01
N ILE A 199 33.97 18.19 24.98
CA ILE A 199 34.07 17.45 26.25
C ILE A 199 32.71 17.46 26.97
N SER A 200 32.02 18.58 26.98
CA SER A 200 30.71 18.73 27.64
C SER A 200 29.62 17.88 27.01
N SER A 201 29.71 17.65 25.70
CA SER A 201 28.74 16.84 24.93
C SER A 201 29.07 15.34 24.89
N LEU A 202 30.15 14.88 25.55
CA LEU A 202 30.48 13.47 25.57
C LEU A 202 29.48 12.69 26.42
N ASP A 203 28.69 11.84 25.76
CA ASP A 203 27.79 10.85 26.33
C ASP A 203 28.32 9.46 26.06
N TYR A 204 28.62 8.69 27.10
CA TYR A 204 29.14 7.31 27.08
C TYR A 204 30.08 6.94 25.91
N PRO A 205 31.14 7.74 25.61
CA PRO A 205 31.99 7.52 24.44
C PRO A 205 32.74 6.18 24.45
N GLN A 206 32.88 5.56 25.65
CA GLN A 206 33.52 4.25 25.80
C GLN A 206 32.57 3.07 25.62
N LEU A 207 31.29 3.27 25.33
CA LEU A 207 30.31 2.16 25.28
C LEU A 207 30.73 1.03 24.33
N PHE A 208 31.17 1.38 23.12
CA PHE A 208 31.56 0.43 22.09
C PHE A 208 33.08 0.25 21.94
N LEU A 209 33.85 0.96 22.77
CA LEU A 209 35.28 0.72 22.89
C LEU A 209 35.51 -0.55 23.71
N ARG A 210 36.49 -1.38 23.27
CA ARG A 210 36.68 -2.72 23.80
C ARG A 210 37.36 -2.71 25.16
N ASN A 211 38.39 -1.89 25.30
CA ASN A 211 39.27 -1.86 26.45
C ASN A 211 38.93 -0.74 27.41
N MET A 212 38.39 0.37 26.87
CA MET A 212 38.19 1.62 27.63
C MET A 212 37.12 1.46 28.72
N GLN A 213 37.54 1.71 29.97
CA GLN A 213 36.65 1.65 31.16
C GLN A 213 36.38 3.02 31.75
N THR A 214 37.42 3.86 31.86
CA THR A 214 37.32 5.15 32.54
C THR A 214 37.80 6.29 31.63
N ILE A 215 36.96 7.29 31.46
CA ILE A 215 37.32 8.54 30.80
C ILE A 215 37.10 9.67 31.82
N SER A 216 38.18 10.43 32.12
CA SER A 216 38.15 11.56 33.03
C SER A 216 38.55 12.85 32.30
N TRP A 217 38.03 13.96 32.80
CA TRP A 217 38.37 15.29 32.29
C TRP A 217 38.53 16.28 33.41
N ASN A 218 39.39 17.26 33.18
CA ASN A 218 39.64 18.39 34.04
C ASN A 218 39.82 19.65 33.17
N THR A 219 38.83 20.52 33.18
CA THR A 219 38.82 21.78 32.48
C THR A 219 38.70 22.95 33.51
N PRO A 220 38.93 24.20 33.14
CA PRO A 220 38.71 25.31 34.03
C PRO A 220 37.28 25.43 34.57
N THR A 221 36.27 24.95 33.83
CA THR A 221 34.86 25.08 34.18
C THR A 221 34.28 23.83 34.80
N GLN A 222 34.81 22.64 34.46
CA GLN A 222 34.24 21.38 34.91
C GLN A 222 35.29 20.30 35.14
N ARG A 223 35.02 19.43 36.11
CA ARG A 223 35.79 18.23 36.33
C ARG A 223 34.86 17.03 36.45
N GLY A 224 35.22 15.92 35.81
CA GLY A 224 34.37 14.76 35.87
C GLY A 224 35.00 13.49 35.31
N LYS A 225 34.24 12.41 35.39
CA LYS A 225 34.61 11.12 34.81
C LYS A 225 33.35 10.34 34.45
N ILE A 226 33.48 9.42 33.49
CA ILE A 226 32.51 8.39 33.13
C ILE A 226 33.21 7.05 33.34
N VAL A 227 32.57 6.15 34.08
CA VAL A 227 33.08 4.78 34.33
C VAL A 227 32.10 3.78 33.72
N LYS A 228 32.59 2.88 32.89
CA LYS A 228 31.87 1.72 32.34
C LYS A 228 32.14 0.51 33.22
N GLN A 229 31.10 -0.03 33.86
CA GLN A 229 31.18 -1.19 34.74
C GLN A 229 30.29 -2.30 34.20
N LEU A 230 30.83 -3.52 34.05
CA LEU A 230 30.05 -4.70 33.77
C LEU A 230 29.32 -5.12 35.07
N LEU A 231 27.97 -5.13 35.02
CA LEU A 231 27.14 -5.59 36.15
C LEU A 231 26.81 -7.06 36.07
N GLU A 232 26.37 -7.53 34.85
CA GLU A 232 25.91 -8.88 34.65
C GLU A 232 26.19 -9.34 33.23
N LYS A 233 26.55 -10.62 33.07
CA LYS A 233 26.69 -11.26 31.77
C LYS A 233 25.68 -12.40 31.68
N TYR A 234 24.91 -12.44 30.61
CA TYR A 234 23.88 -13.46 30.38
C TYR A 234 24.41 -14.59 29.50
N ASP A 235 23.74 -15.72 29.52
CA ASP A 235 24.07 -16.84 28.62
C ASP A 235 23.89 -16.42 27.17
N THR A 236 24.76 -16.94 26.32
CA THR A 236 24.67 -16.73 24.87
C THR A 236 23.47 -17.47 24.30
N TYR A 237 22.59 -16.75 23.61
CA TYR A 237 21.43 -17.29 22.94
C TYR A 237 21.36 -16.79 21.48
N ARG A 238 21.10 -17.66 20.52
CA ARG A 238 21.09 -17.33 19.06
C ARG A 238 22.39 -16.66 18.57
N ASN A 239 23.52 -17.08 19.10
CA ASN A 239 24.84 -16.45 18.85
C ASN A 239 24.88 -14.95 19.22
N ILE A 240 24.07 -14.54 20.17
CA ILE A 240 24.06 -13.19 20.74
C ILE A 240 24.66 -13.26 22.13
N THR A 241 25.73 -12.52 22.35
CA THR A 241 26.30 -12.26 23.68
C THR A 241 25.55 -11.08 24.28
N THR A 242 25.05 -11.24 25.50
CA THR A 242 24.29 -10.21 26.19
C THR A 242 24.94 -9.85 27.51
N ALA A 243 25.15 -8.56 27.74
CA ALA A 243 25.73 -8.05 28.96
C ALA A 243 25.05 -6.75 29.43
N LEU A 244 24.91 -6.62 30.75
CA LEU A 244 24.39 -5.40 31.36
C LEU A 244 25.54 -4.57 31.85
N TYR A 245 25.67 -3.37 31.32
CA TYR A 245 26.65 -2.37 31.78
C TYR A 245 25.97 -1.23 32.54
N GLU A 246 26.71 -0.66 33.45
CA GLU A 246 26.37 0.61 34.11
C GLU A 246 27.41 1.66 33.74
N LEU A 247 26.91 2.80 33.33
CA LEU A 247 27.68 3.99 32.99
C LEU A 247 27.44 5.05 34.03
N ASN A 248 28.40 5.18 34.91
CA ASN A 248 28.35 6.13 36.03
C ASN A 248 29.07 7.42 35.62
N SER A 249 28.31 8.49 35.45
CA SER A 249 28.84 9.81 35.14
C SER A 249 28.76 10.75 36.35
N THR A 250 29.86 11.48 36.64
CA THR A 250 29.85 12.53 37.64
C THR A 250 28.95 13.72 37.31
N ARG A 251 28.41 13.78 36.05
CA ARG A 251 27.39 14.75 35.64
C ARG A 251 25.98 14.40 36.14
N GLY A 252 25.84 13.36 36.96
CA GLY A 252 24.56 12.94 37.53
C GLY A 252 23.74 11.95 36.73
N SER A 253 24.19 11.53 35.55
CA SER A 253 23.54 10.47 34.79
C SER A 253 24.08 9.10 35.20
N GLN A 254 23.19 8.22 35.64
CA GLN A 254 23.48 6.81 35.88
C GLN A 254 22.65 6.02 34.89
N ASN A 255 23.29 5.53 33.83
CA ASN A 255 22.62 4.80 32.77
C ASN A 255 22.96 3.33 32.85
N LYS A 256 21.94 2.47 32.89
CA LYS A 256 22.11 1.03 32.69
C LYS A 256 21.77 0.67 31.27
N ILE A 257 22.68 0.00 30.61
CA ILE A 257 22.54 -0.39 29.19
C ILE A 257 22.70 -1.89 29.07
N LEU A 258 21.66 -2.53 28.55
CA LEU A 258 21.71 -3.93 28.13
C LEU A 258 22.24 -4.01 26.71
N LEU A 259 23.46 -4.50 26.54
CA LEU A 259 24.14 -4.59 25.23
C LEU A 259 24.04 -6.02 24.69
N LEU A 260 23.54 -6.15 23.49
CA LEU A 260 23.42 -7.39 22.75
C LEU A 260 24.36 -7.32 21.54
N SER A 261 25.29 -8.24 21.42
CA SER A 261 26.34 -8.24 20.39
C SER A 261 26.39 -9.54 19.64
N ARG A 262 26.67 -9.47 18.35
CA ARG A 262 26.82 -10.63 17.45
C ARG A 262 28.05 -10.46 16.57
N ASN A 263 28.79 -11.54 16.37
CA ASN A 263 29.86 -11.60 15.39
C ASN A 263 29.26 -11.90 14.01
N VAL A 264 29.60 -11.09 13.01
CA VAL A 264 29.13 -11.25 11.63
C VAL A 264 30.31 -11.23 10.65
N THR A 265 30.17 -11.95 9.55
CA THR A 265 31.08 -11.86 8.40
C THR A 265 30.37 -11.03 7.33
N VAL A 266 31.05 -10.01 6.83
CA VAL A 266 30.47 -9.11 5.82
C VAL A 266 30.80 -9.63 4.43
N ALA A 267 29.86 -9.53 3.51
CA ALA A 267 30.06 -9.91 2.11
C ALA A 267 31.29 -9.21 1.52
N ASP A 268 32.02 -9.90 0.68
CA ASP A 268 33.27 -9.48 0.03
C ASP A 268 34.49 -9.29 0.94
N THR A 269 34.40 -9.65 2.22
CA THR A 269 35.53 -9.65 3.14
C THR A 269 35.51 -10.89 4.04
N ASP A 270 36.66 -11.54 4.26
CA ASP A 270 36.77 -12.61 5.26
C ASP A 270 36.86 -12.08 6.70
N ASN A 271 36.67 -10.78 6.87
CA ASN A 271 36.77 -10.11 8.17
C ASN A 271 35.52 -10.33 9.02
N LYS A 272 35.72 -10.77 10.24
CA LYS A 272 34.70 -10.83 11.28
C LYS A 272 34.51 -9.45 11.90
N HIS A 273 33.27 -9.03 12.06
CA HIS A 273 32.89 -7.76 12.65
C HIS A 273 31.95 -7.99 13.83
N ILE A 274 32.02 -7.13 14.85
CA ILE A 274 31.05 -7.11 15.93
C ILE A 274 30.02 -6.05 15.61
N ILE A 275 28.74 -6.45 15.57
CA ILE A 275 27.59 -5.55 15.58
C ILE A 275 26.89 -5.62 16.92
N SER A 276 26.31 -4.51 17.36
CA SER A 276 25.65 -4.45 18.67
C SER A 276 24.41 -3.57 18.61
N ILE A 277 23.43 -3.93 19.46
CA ILE A 277 22.31 -3.05 19.84
C ILE A 277 22.31 -2.89 21.35
N GLY A 278 21.95 -1.71 21.83
CA GLY A 278 21.96 -1.38 23.26
C GLY A 278 20.63 -0.78 23.71
N TYR A 279 20.00 -1.39 24.71
CA TYR A 279 18.78 -0.91 25.34
C TYR A 279 19.09 -0.18 26.64
N PHE A 280 18.65 1.07 26.76
CA PHE A 280 18.68 1.77 28.05
C PHE A 280 17.63 1.19 28.99
N LEU A 281 17.98 1.05 30.27
CA LEU A 281 17.06 0.64 31.29
C LEU A 281 16.72 1.82 32.22
N ASN A 282 15.43 1.98 32.49
CA ASN A 282 14.95 2.96 33.48
C ASN A 282 15.21 2.50 34.91
N GLU A 283 14.88 3.33 35.89
CA GLU A 283 15.07 3.06 37.32
C GLU A 283 14.38 1.77 37.82
N LYS A 284 13.27 1.37 37.13
CA LYS A 284 12.54 0.13 37.45
C LYS A 284 13.17 -1.10 36.79
N GLY A 285 14.26 -0.96 36.05
CA GLY A 285 14.92 -2.03 35.32
C GLY A 285 14.20 -2.51 34.06
N ARG A 286 13.19 -1.76 33.58
CA ARG A 286 12.53 -1.96 32.29
C ARG A 286 13.27 -1.18 31.20
N ILE A 287 13.12 -1.62 29.94
CA ILE A 287 13.67 -0.89 28.79
C ILE A 287 12.98 0.49 28.67
N ASP A 288 13.80 1.52 28.50
CA ASP A 288 13.34 2.86 28.16
C ASP A 288 12.96 2.90 26.67
N THR A 289 11.68 3.02 26.40
CA THR A 289 11.14 3.03 25.04
C THR A 289 11.01 4.43 24.43
N GLU A 290 11.32 5.48 25.21
CA GLU A 290 11.19 6.88 24.77
C GLU A 290 12.48 7.44 24.16
N CYS A 291 13.64 6.83 24.45
CA CYS A 291 14.90 7.28 23.89
C CYS A 291 14.98 7.08 22.37
N ARG A 292 15.70 7.98 21.68
CA ARG A 292 15.91 7.91 20.21
C ARG A 292 17.36 8.21 19.88
N PRO A 293 18.27 7.26 20.20
CA PRO A 293 19.70 7.47 20.02
C PRO A 293 20.10 7.46 18.53
N ASN A 294 21.21 8.14 18.25
CA ASN A 294 21.83 8.06 16.93
C ASN A 294 22.54 6.72 16.71
N ILE A 295 22.76 6.38 15.42
CA ILE A 295 23.57 5.23 15.04
C ILE A 295 25.03 5.50 15.38
N ASN A 296 25.72 4.50 15.90
CA ASN A 296 27.11 4.60 16.28
C ASN A 296 28.03 3.79 15.33
N CYS A 297 29.11 4.42 14.91
CA CYS A 297 30.28 3.72 14.38
C CYS A 297 31.43 3.95 15.37
N PHE A 298 31.45 3.18 16.45
CA PHE A 298 32.16 3.37 17.72
C PHE A 298 31.67 4.63 18.48
N PHE A 299 31.56 5.77 17.82
CA PHE A 299 31.02 7.03 18.33
C PHE A 299 29.70 7.39 17.60
N PRO A 300 28.91 8.29 18.19
CA PRO A 300 27.65 8.73 17.57
C PRO A 300 27.90 9.38 16.21
N THR A 301 27.08 9.02 15.22
CA THR A 301 26.96 9.70 13.95
C THR A 301 25.81 10.69 13.97
N HIS A 302 25.59 11.44 12.90
CA HIS A 302 24.41 12.29 12.75
C HIS A 302 23.19 11.53 12.20
N GLU A 303 23.30 10.22 12.02
CA GLU A 303 22.25 9.38 11.49
C GLU A 303 21.35 8.82 12.60
N ASN A 304 20.04 8.89 12.40
CA ASN A 304 19.04 8.32 13.28
C ASN A 304 17.97 7.58 12.47
N ILE A 305 17.59 6.39 12.90
CA ILE A 305 16.53 5.58 12.28
C ILE A 305 15.31 5.40 13.18
N ASP A 306 15.17 6.26 14.19
CA ASP A 306 14.01 6.32 15.09
C ASP A 306 13.74 5.03 15.88
N THR A 307 14.80 4.33 16.25
CA THR A 307 14.72 3.16 17.16
C THR A 307 14.88 3.57 18.63
N CYS A 308 14.27 2.83 19.54
CA CYS A 308 14.46 3.02 20.99
C CYS A 308 15.71 2.31 21.53
N TYR A 309 16.63 1.90 20.68
CA TYR A 309 17.87 1.26 21.04
C TYR A 309 19.03 1.83 20.22
N ILE A 310 20.21 1.84 20.84
CA ILE A 310 21.45 2.23 20.16
C ILE A 310 21.82 1.15 19.17
N ILE A 311 22.25 1.54 17.98
CA ILE A 311 22.82 0.66 16.95
C ILE A 311 24.32 0.94 16.84
N HIS A 312 25.12 -0.11 16.84
CA HIS A 312 26.54 -0.03 16.56
C HIS A 312 26.98 -1.06 15.54
N ALA A 313 27.74 -0.59 14.55
CA ALA A 313 28.53 -1.43 13.64
C ALA A 313 29.71 -0.62 13.10
N PRO A 314 30.78 -1.28 12.60
CA PRO A 314 31.94 -0.63 11.98
C PRO A 314 31.61 -0.20 10.54
N PHE A 315 30.68 0.74 10.39
CA PHE A 315 30.26 1.25 9.10
C PHE A 315 31.39 1.95 8.33
N ALA A 316 31.35 1.85 7.02
CA ALA A 316 32.08 2.75 6.16
C ALA A 316 31.42 4.14 6.20
N LEU A 317 32.14 5.13 6.68
CA LEU A 317 31.67 6.50 6.80
C LEU A 317 32.14 7.34 5.60
N VAL A 318 31.50 8.47 5.38
CA VAL A 318 31.99 9.53 4.50
C VAL A 318 33.21 10.21 5.13
N ASP A 319 33.95 11.02 4.39
CA ASP A 319 35.21 11.62 4.81
C ASP A 319 35.11 12.44 6.12
N ASN A 320 33.96 13.07 6.40
CA ASN A 320 33.70 13.80 7.62
C ASN A 320 33.39 12.92 8.86
N ARG A 321 33.27 11.61 8.67
CA ARG A 321 32.95 10.61 9.70
C ARG A 321 31.63 10.80 10.47
N GLN A 322 30.77 11.69 10.01
CA GLN A 322 29.48 11.98 10.65
C GLN A 322 28.31 11.26 9.99
N GLN A 323 28.49 10.81 8.76
CA GLN A 323 27.45 10.17 7.98
C GLN A 323 27.91 8.80 7.46
N ILE A 324 26.98 7.90 7.36
CA ILE A 324 27.21 6.55 6.81
C ILE A 324 27.24 6.66 5.29
N LYS A 325 28.29 6.08 4.66
CA LYS A 325 28.45 6.09 3.22
C LYS A 325 27.32 5.34 2.55
N ARG A 326 26.60 6.00 1.64
CA ARG A 326 25.51 5.40 0.86
C ARG A 326 26.04 4.56 -0.28
N ASN A 327 25.20 3.64 -0.81
CA ASN A 327 25.53 2.73 -1.92
C ASN A 327 26.84 1.96 -1.69
N ASN A 328 26.96 1.37 -0.52
CA ASN A 328 28.14 0.64 -0.10
C ASN A 328 27.75 -0.77 0.36
N ASN A 329 28.19 -1.81 -0.36
CA ASN A 329 27.85 -3.20 -0.12
C ASN A 329 28.15 -3.68 1.31
N VAL A 330 29.24 -3.14 1.91
CA VAL A 330 29.62 -3.45 3.31
C VAL A 330 28.56 -2.90 4.27
N ASN A 331 28.15 -1.64 4.10
CA ASN A 331 27.13 -1.03 4.93
C ASN A 331 25.78 -1.72 4.77
N ASP A 332 25.40 -2.07 3.53
CA ASP A 332 24.15 -2.78 3.25
C ASP A 332 24.13 -4.16 3.95
N SER A 333 25.27 -4.87 3.92
CA SER A 333 25.43 -6.15 4.62
C SER A 333 25.37 -6.00 6.14
N LEU A 334 25.97 -4.92 6.68
CA LEU A 334 25.93 -4.63 8.12
C LEU A 334 24.50 -4.28 8.55
N PHE A 335 23.78 -3.43 7.83
CA PHE A 335 22.39 -3.10 8.13
C PHE A 335 21.48 -4.33 8.09
N LYS A 336 21.68 -5.22 7.12
CA LYS A 336 20.99 -6.50 7.07
C LYS A 336 21.22 -7.30 8.36
N SER A 337 22.48 -7.45 8.76
CA SER A 337 22.85 -8.21 9.97
C SER A 337 22.32 -7.55 11.26
N ILE A 338 22.28 -6.22 11.30
CA ILE A 338 21.69 -5.47 12.42
C ILE A 338 20.17 -5.70 12.48
N GLY A 339 19.48 -5.73 11.34
CA GLY A 339 18.04 -6.06 11.28
C GLY A 339 17.76 -7.46 11.83
N GLU A 340 18.59 -8.45 11.47
CA GLU A 340 18.52 -9.80 12.04
C GLU A 340 18.77 -9.79 13.56
N LEU A 341 19.79 -9.06 14.00
CA LEU A 341 20.11 -8.93 15.43
C LEU A 341 18.96 -8.27 16.19
N ALA A 342 18.39 -7.20 15.67
CA ALA A 342 17.28 -6.48 16.29
C ALA A 342 16.03 -7.36 16.44
N ALA A 343 15.71 -8.15 15.41
CA ALA A 343 14.60 -9.08 15.48
C ALA A 343 14.85 -10.23 16.47
N ASP A 344 16.02 -10.86 16.39
CA ASP A 344 16.42 -11.94 17.32
C ASP A 344 16.53 -11.46 18.78
N SER A 345 16.82 -10.17 18.99
CA SER A 345 16.89 -9.58 20.33
C SER A 345 15.59 -9.72 21.11
N LEU A 346 14.43 -9.67 20.43
CA LEU A 346 13.13 -9.86 21.08
C LEU A 346 13.04 -11.23 21.76
N VAL A 347 13.56 -12.27 21.09
CA VAL A 347 13.56 -13.62 21.65
C VAL A 347 14.55 -13.71 22.82
N VAL A 348 15.70 -13.08 22.70
CA VAL A 348 16.70 -13.03 23.80
C VAL A 348 16.14 -12.29 25.01
N LEU A 349 15.48 -11.15 24.80
CA LEU A 349 14.83 -10.37 25.88
C LEU A 349 13.74 -11.19 26.56
N LYS A 350 12.95 -11.96 25.81
CA LYS A 350 11.96 -12.90 26.36
C LYS A 350 12.63 -13.94 27.27
N GLU A 351 13.68 -14.62 26.77
CA GLU A 351 14.38 -15.65 27.52
C GLU A 351 14.97 -15.10 28.83
N ILE A 352 15.60 -13.91 28.77
CA ILE A 352 16.11 -13.23 29.97
C ILE A 352 14.96 -12.86 30.91
N SER A 353 13.83 -12.37 30.37
CA SER A 353 12.65 -12.01 31.18
C SER A 353 12.12 -13.21 31.94
N ILE A 354 12.05 -14.38 31.32
CA ILE A 354 11.59 -15.62 31.96
C ILE A 354 12.61 -16.11 33.02
N LYS A 355 13.88 -16.24 32.60
CA LYS A 355 14.93 -16.86 33.42
C LYS A 355 15.28 -16.02 34.64
N ASN A 356 15.39 -14.70 34.45
CA ASN A 356 15.83 -13.78 35.51
C ASN A 356 14.68 -13.08 36.21
N LYS A 357 13.42 -13.36 35.84
CA LYS A 357 12.19 -12.70 36.35
C LYS A 357 12.26 -11.17 36.22
N ARG A 358 12.86 -10.67 35.13
CA ARG A 358 12.97 -9.24 34.81
C ARG A 358 12.04 -8.90 33.68
N PRO A 359 11.18 -7.88 33.76
CA PRO A 359 10.23 -7.53 32.69
C PRO A 359 10.93 -6.71 31.57
N LEU A 360 11.84 -7.35 30.82
CA LEU A 360 12.53 -6.70 29.69
C LEU A 360 11.66 -6.73 28.43
N LEU A 361 10.98 -7.85 28.21
CA LEU A 361 9.97 -7.98 27.16
C LEU A 361 8.62 -8.29 27.83
N ASP A 362 7.67 -7.40 27.70
CA ASP A 362 6.32 -7.54 28.23
C ASP A 362 5.29 -6.81 27.35
N ASP A 363 4.54 -5.88 27.89
CA ASP A 363 3.62 -5.02 27.17
C ASP A 363 4.31 -3.95 26.30
N ASN A 364 5.64 -3.87 26.30
CA ASN A 364 6.48 -2.90 25.58
C ASN A 364 6.90 -3.35 24.17
N ILE A 365 6.55 -4.57 23.75
CA ILE A 365 7.05 -5.20 22.51
C ILE A 365 6.88 -4.29 21.27
N PHE A 366 5.75 -3.60 21.14
CA PHE A 366 5.51 -2.73 19.99
C PHE A 366 6.36 -1.47 19.99
N ALA A 367 6.79 -1.02 21.16
CA ALA A 367 7.77 0.06 21.30
C ALA A 367 9.19 -0.38 20.90
N LEU A 368 9.51 -1.64 21.13
CA LEU A 368 10.80 -2.23 20.75
C LEU A 368 10.90 -2.56 19.25
N MET A 369 9.77 -2.93 18.63
CA MET A 369 9.68 -3.04 17.18
C MET A 369 9.54 -1.64 16.58
N HIS A 370 10.21 -1.38 15.49
CA HIS A 370 10.29 -0.06 14.87
C HIS A 370 8.90 0.53 14.55
N HIS A 371 8.48 1.59 15.27
CA HIS A 371 7.14 2.17 15.21
C HIS A 371 6.82 2.96 13.94
N ASN A 372 7.79 3.57 13.31
CA ASN A 372 7.55 4.49 12.21
C ASN A 372 7.51 3.82 10.83
N LEU A 373 6.75 2.72 10.73
CA LEU A 373 6.35 2.21 9.41
C LEU A 373 5.49 3.24 8.64
N GLU A 374 4.73 4.12 9.33
CA GLU A 374 3.96 5.21 8.68
C GLU A 374 4.81 6.37 8.19
N SER A 375 5.77 6.80 8.97
CA SER A 375 6.76 7.78 8.48
C SER A 375 7.56 7.20 7.32
N PHE A 376 7.61 5.89 7.23
CA PHE A 376 8.19 5.13 6.13
C PHE A 376 7.29 5.15 4.88
N GLU A 377 5.96 5.12 5.04
CA GLU A 377 5.02 5.21 3.92
C GLU A 377 4.64 6.63 3.52
N GLU A 378 4.48 7.55 4.48
CA GLU A 378 4.15 8.95 4.22
C GLU A 378 5.35 9.80 3.78
N LYS A 379 6.56 9.51 4.27
CA LYS A 379 7.82 10.09 3.78
C LYS A 379 8.33 9.47 2.48
N LYS A 380 7.53 8.69 1.78
CA LYS A 380 7.75 8.21 0.40
C LYS A 380 8.05 9.36 -0.59
N ASN A 381 7.80 10.57 -0.22
CA ASN A 381 8.02 11.72 -1.06
C ASN A 381 9.43 12.26 -0.95
N TYR A 382 10.46 11.66 -1.38
CA TYR A 382 11.71 12.22 -1.89
C TYR A 382 13.05 11.61 -1.47
N TYR A 383 13.20 10.93 -0.30
CA TYR A 383 14.53 10.53 0.17
C TYR A 383 14.70 9.06 0.57
N TYR A 384 13.65 8.26 0.65
CA TYR A 384 13.67 6.91 1.24
C TYR A 384 13.79 5.76 0.24
N TRP A 385 13.72 6.03 -1.06
CA TRP A 385 13.84 5.01 -2.09
C TRP A 385 15.24 4.41 -2.22
N GLU A 386 16.22 5.11 -1.73
CA GLU A 386 17.62 4.74 -1.81
C GLU A 386 18.15 4.08 -0.53
N GLN A 387 17.28 3.64 0.39
CA GLN A 387 17.69 2.96 1.62
C GLN A 387 17.12 1.52 1.67
N PRO A 388 17.74 0.56 0.97
CA PRO A 388 17.36 -0.86 1.00
C PRO A 388 17.42 -1.45 2.42
N GLU A 389 18.27 -0.89 3.27
CA GLU A 389 18.49 -1.29 4.66
C GLU A 389 17.23 -1.18 5.54
N LYS A 390 16.34 -0.22 5.31
CA LYS A 390 15.14 -0.03 6.14
C LYS A 390 14.03 -1.05 5.86
N LYS A 391 13.92 -1.52 4.62
CA LYS A 391 12.97 -2.57 4.25
C LYS A 391 13.29 -3.89 4.94
N SER A 392 14.57 -4.14 5.22
CA SER A 392 15.02 -5.39 5.82
C SER A 392 14.66 -5.54 7.31
N PHE A 393 14.59 -4.47 8.11
CA PHE A 393 14.22 -4.56 9.53
C PHE A 393 12.80 -5.10 9.71
N VAL A 394 11.84 -4.60 8.93
CA VAL A 394 10.44 -5.06 8.99
C VAL A 394 10.34 -6.54 8.66
N ASP A 395 11.02 -6.98 7.60
CA ASP A 395 10.99 -8.38 7.15
C ASP A 395 11.56 -9.34 8.22
N TYR A 396 12.59 -8.92 8.96
CA TYR A 396 13.16 -9.71 10.05
C TYR A 396 12.24 -9.76 11.27
N TYR A 397 11.65 -8.62 11.67
CA TYR A 397 10.65 -8.59 12.73
C TYR A 397 9.45 -9.46 12.38
N MET A 398 8.95 -9.40 11.15
CA MET A 398 7.83 -10.23 10.70
C MET A 398 8.13 -11.73 10.82
N LYS A 399 9.35 -12.17 10.48
CA LYS A 399 9.75 -13.57 10.66
C LYS A 399 9.67 -14.03 12.13
N ILE A 400 10.11 -13.18 13.06
CA ILE A 400 10.04 -13.47 14.50
C ILE A 400 8.59 -13.44 14.98
N VAL A 401 7.83 -12.43 14.60
CA VAL A 401 6.40 -12.31 14.92
C VAL A 401 5.59 -13.52 14.43
N ASP A 402 5.93 -14.04 13.24
CA ASP A 402 5.24 -15.18 12.63
C ASP A 402 5.51 -16.51 13.34
N ASN A 403 6.72 -16.69 13.87
CA ASN A 403 7.20 -18.01 14.28
C ASN A 403 7.42 -18.13 15.79
N GLU A 404 7.59 -17.03 16.51
CA GLU A 404 8.00 -17.08 17.91
C GLU A 404 6.91 -16.60 18.88
N PRO A 405 6.77 -17.26 20.04
CA PRO A 405 5.86 -16.80 21.10
C PRO A 405 6.53 -15.64 21.88
N ILE A 406 6.36 -14.42 21.38
CA ILE A 406 6.98 -13.22 21.95
C ILE A 406 5.97 -12.24 22.55
N PHE A 407 4.68 -12.44 22.33
CA PHE A 407 3.64 -11.55 22.85
C PHE A 407 3.23 -11.94 24.26
N PHE A 408 3.33 -11.00 25.19
CA PHE A 408 2.95 -11.22 26.59
C PHE A 408 1.43 -11.12 26.73
N SER A 409 0.80 -12.15 27.28
CA SER A 409 -0.65 -12.29 27.33
C SER A 409 -1.24 -11.92 28.70
N LYS A 410 -2.57 -11.77 28.75
CA LYS A 410 -3.35 -11.54 29.98
C LYS A 410 -3.13 -12.64 31.02
N GLN A 411 -2.87 -13.87 30.61
CA GLN A 411 -2.47 -14.98 31.49
C GLN A 411 -1.00 -14.95 31.95
N LYS A 412 -0.27 -13.89 31.63
CA LYS A 412 1.17 -13.75 31.95
C LYS A 412 2.04 -14.83 31.32
N LYS A 413 1.70 -15.28 30.12
CA LYS A 413 2.46 -16.23 29.30
C LYS A 413 2.87 -15.55 28.01
N TYR A 414 3.93 -16.05 27.38
CA TYR A 414 4.29 -15.65 26.01
C TYR A 414 3.55 -16.51 25.01
N ILE A 415 2.87 -15.87 24.05
CA ILE A 415 2.08 -16.51 23.01
C ILE A 415 2.52 -16.03 21.63
N THR A 416 2.18 -16.83 20.60
CA THR A 416 2.39 -16.44 19.21
C THR A 416 1.31 -15.46 18.74
N LYS A 417 1.55 -14.76 17.64
CA LYS A 417 0.55 -13.87 17.06
C LYS A 417 -0.74 -14.58 16.68
N SER A 418 -0.63 -15.85 16.21
CA SER A 418 -1.79 -16.66 15.82
C SER A 418 -2.72 -16.99 16.97
N ASN A 419 -2.21 -16.97 18.18
CA ASN A 419 -2.96 -17.21 19.42
C ASN A 419 -3.31 -15.93 20.17
N GLY A 420 -2.77 -14.80 19.71
CA GLY A 420 -2.92 -13.51 20.34
C GLY A 420 -4.03 -12.65 19.72
N TRP A 421 -4.79 -11.98 20.57
CA TRP A 421 -5.80 -11.01 20.19
C TRP A 421 -5.53 -9.69 20.85
N TRP A 422 -5.76 -8.61 20.15
CA TRP A 422 -5.78 -7.29 20.76
C TRP A 422 -7.23 -6.81 20.94
N GLY A 423 -7.52 -6.10 21.99
CA GLY A 423 -8.80 -5.42 22.25
C GLY A 423 -8.56 -4.15 23.03
N ASP A 424 -9.45 -3.19 22.87
CA ASP A 424 -9.42 -2.01 23.72
C ASP A 424 -9.70 -2.33 25.20
N ASP A 425 -9.60 -1.32 26.05
CA ASP A 425 -9.77 -1.47 27.49
C ASP A 425 -11.19 -1.92 27.87
N GLY A 426 -12.20 -1.49 27.11
CA GLY A 426 -13.60 -1.86 27.31
C GLY A 426 -13.83 -3.34 27.05
N ILE A 427 -13.40 -3.82 25.87
CA ILE A 427 -13.50 -5.23 25.48
C ILE A 427 -12.70 -6.13 26.43
N ARG A 428 -11.47 -5.73 26.79
CA ARG A 428 -10.62 -6.52 27.71
C ARG A 428 -11.19 -6.62 29.13
N LYS A 429 -11.99 -5.64 29.56
CA LYS A 429 -12.71 -5.67 30.85
C LYS A 429 -14.00 -6.49 30.78
N LEU A 430 -14.67 -6.48 29.62
CA LEU A 430 -15.92 -7.20 29.39
C LEU A 430 -15.68 -8.71 29.23
N LEU A 431 -14.67 -9.10 28.47
CA LEU A 431 -14.38 -10.50 28.16
C LEU A 431 -13.28 -11.08 29.07
N SER A 432 -13.55 -12.23 29.66
CA SER A 432 -12.50 -13.06 30.24
C SER A 432 -11.67 -13.73 29.13
N THR A 433 -10.51 -14.30 29.48
CA THR A 433 -9.70 -15.08 28.52
C THR A 433 -10.45 -16.28 28.00
N GLU A 434 -11.19 -17.00 28.88
CA GLU A 434 -12.01 -18.16 28.50
C GLU A 434 -13.13 -17.77 27.53
N GLN A 435 -13.76 -16.63 27.75
CA GLN A 435 -14.78 -16.09 26.86
C GLN A 435 -14.21 -15.67 25.50
N LEU A 436 -13.04 -15.04 25.46
CA LEU A 436 -12.33 -14.74 24.22
C LEU A 436 -11.97 -16.02 23.45
N ASP A 437 -11.38 -16.99 24.14
CA ASP A 437 -10.96 -18.25 23.56
C ASP A 437 -12.16 -18.99 22.96
N TYR A 438 -13.27 -19.08 23.70
CA TYR A 438 -14.50 -19.68 23.21
C TYR A 438 -15.04 -18.98 21.95
N LEU A 439 -15.20 -17.65 21.99
CA LEU A 439 -15.70 -16.89 20.85
C LEU A 439 -14.82 -17.09 19.60
N THR A 440 -13.49 -17.08 19.80
CA THR A 440 -12.54 -17.26 18.70
C THR A 440 -12.59 -18.67 18.12
N LYS A 441 -12.60 -19.69 18.97
CA LYS A 441 -12.71 -21.10 18.52
C LYS A 441 -14.04 -21.36 17.83
N SER A 442 -15.15 -20.89 18.39
CA SER A 442 -16.47 -21.08 17.81
C SER A 442 -16.61 -20.46 16.41
N LYS A 443 -15.94 -19.34 16.16
CA LYS A 443 -15.97 -18.67 14.85
C LYS A 443 -14.97 -19.26 13.84
N LYS A 444 -13.74 -19.57 14.27
CA LYS A 444 -12.68 -20.07 13.36
C LYS A 444 -12.82 -21.56 13.05
N ASP A 445 -13.18 -22.36 14.04
CA ASP A 445 -13.14 -23.81 13.96
C ASP A 445 -14.54 -24.47 13.93
N ASN A 446 -15.64 -23.68 13.83
CA ASN A 446 -17.03 -24.13 13.96
C ASN A 446 -17.29 -24.97 15.24
N TYR A 447 -16.64 -24.60 16.32
CA TYR A 447 -16.58 -25.38 17.55
C TYR A 447 -17.73 -25.00 18.50
N VAL A 448 -18.44 -25.97 19.03
CA VAL A 448 -19.64 -25.77 19.87
C VAL A 448 -19.48 -26.27 21.32
N LYS A 449 -18.38 -26.96 21.70
CA LYS A 449 -18.20 -27.53 23.04
C LYS A 449 -17.51 -26.59 24.02
N ILE A 450 -17.99 -26.55 25.27
CA ILE A 450 -17.56 -25.67 26.36
C ILE A 450 -16.77 -26.42 27.43
N GLU A 451 -16.24 -27.59 27.22
CA GLU A 451 -15.65 -28.36 28.34
C GLU A 451 -14.12 -28.50 28.23
N ASN A 452 -13.43 -28.03 29.30
CA ASN A 452 -12.06 -28.38 29.75
C ASN A 452 -10.93 -28.50 28.72
N GLU A 453 -10.93 -27.70 27.65
CA GLU A 453 -9.80 -27.61 26.74
C GLU A 453 -8.78 -26.56 27.17
N GLU A 454 -7.52 -26.81 26.79
CA GLU A 454 -6.45 -25.83 26.98
C GLU A 454 -6.77 -24.51 26.24
N ILE A 455 -6.66 -23.39 26.94
CA ILE A 455 -6.88 -22.06 26.38
C ILE A 455 -5.83 -21.81 25.29
N LYS A 456 -6.27 -21.64 24.06
CA LYS A 456 -5.45 -21.41 22.89
C LYS A 456 -5.29 -19.91 22.59
N TYR A 457 -6.35 -19.14 22.75
CA TYR A 457 -6.37 -17.71 22.41
C TYR A 457 -6.43 -16.85 23.67
N ASP A 458 -5.63 -15.78 23.71
CA ASP A 458 -5.60 -14.83 24.84
C ASP A 458 -5.37 -13.40 24.35
N PHE A 459 -5.71 -12.43 25.20
CA PHE A 459 -5.41 -11.02 24.94
C PHE A 459 -3.93 -10.74 25.08
N ILE A 460 -3.35 -10.12 24.06
CA ILE A 460 -2.01 -9.54 24.12
C ILE A 460 -2.07 -8.28 24.99
N LEU A 461 -1.16 -8.19 25.96
CA LEU A 461 -0.97 -6.98 26.74
C LEU A 461 -0.13 -5.99 25.95
N CYS A 462 -0.57 -4.76 25.93
CA CYS A 462 0.13 -3.67 25.29
C CYS A 462 -0.05 -2.39 26.14
N SER A 463 1.05 -1.70 26.41
CA SER A 463 1.08 -0.54 27.30
C SER A 463 0.51 0.74 26.69
N LEU A 464 -0.03 0.71 25.46
CA LEU A 464 -0.12 1.91 24.66
C LEU A 464 -1.51 2.33 24.19
N ASN A 465 -1.57 3.57 23.70
CA ASN A 465 -2.60 4.47 23.23
C ASN A 465 -3.32 4.01 21.93
N THR A 466 -4.20 4.86 21.42
CA THR A 466 -5.06 4.70 20.23
C THR A 466 -4.35 4.32 18.91
N ARG A 467 -3.04 4.48 18.79
CA ARG A 467 -2.23 4.05 17.62
C ARG A 467 -2.09 2.54 17.48
N ASN A 468 -2.37 1.79 18.52
CA ASN A 468 -2.06 0.37 18.61
C ASN A 468 -2.91 -0.53 17.71
N ALA A 469 -4.14 -0.17 17.39
CA ALA A 469 -4.99 -0.97 16.51
C ALA A 469 -4.39 -1.07 15.08
N GLU A 470 -3.73 -0.01 14.61
CA GLU A 470 -3.09 0.01 13.30
C GLU A 470 -1.78 -0.79 13.31
N ASP A 471 -0.98 -0.66 14.35
CA ASP A 471 0.23 -1.46 14.52
C ASP A 471 -0.10 -2.94 14.62
N MET A 472 -1.15 -3.32 15.36
CA MET A 472 -1.62 -4.71 15.45
C MET A 472 -1.98 -5.28 14.08
N LYS A 473 -2.69 -4.51 13.26
CA LYS A 473 -3.03 -4.91 11.88
C LYS A 473 -1.79 -5.12 11.02
N ARG A 474 -0.79 -4.25 11.15
CA ARG A 474 0.46 -4.33 10.39
C ARG A 474 1.23 -5.60 10.68
N TYR A 475 1.27 -6.00 11.95
CA TYR A 475 1.90 -7.25 12.37
C TYR A 475 1.01 -8.48 12.17
N GLY A 476 -0.19 -8.31 11.61
CA GLY A 476 -1.12 -9.39 11.32
C GLY A 476 -1.72 -9.99 12.60
N ILE A 477 -1.84 -9.21 13.67
CA ILE A 477 -2.48 -9.61 14.92
C ILE A 477 -3.97 -9.35 14.80
N ASP A 478 -4.76 -10.33 15.18
CA ASP A 478 -6.21 -10.23 15.18
C ASP A 478 -6.70 -9.21 16.24
N ILE A 479 -7.62 -8.34 15.81
CA ILE A 479 -8.21 -7.31 16.66
C ILE A 479 -9.64 -7.68 16.99
N MET A 480 -9.98 -7.75 18.25
CA MET A 480 -11.35 -7.83 18.75
C MET A 480 -11.89 -6.40 18.88
N SER A 481 -12.30 -5.82 17.74
CA SER A 481 -13.03 -4.54 17.68
C SER A 481 -14.49 -4.76 18.06
N ASP A 482 -15.24 -3.68 18.32
CA ASP A 482 -16.68 -3.75 18.58
C ASP A 482 -17.44 -4.47 17.48
N SER A 483 -17.10 -4.19 16.22
CA SER A 483 -17.71 -4.85 15.05
C SER A 483 -17.38 -6.34 15.02
N LYS A 484 -16.14 -6.70 15.31
CA LYS A 484 -15.72 -8.12 15.31
C LYS A 484 -16.28 -8.86 16.53
N PHE A 485 -16.34 -8.20 17.68
CA PHE A 485 -17.00 -8.74 18.86
C PHE A 485 -18.47 -9.03 18.58
N ALA A 486 -19.20 -8.09 17.98
CA ALA A 486 -20.58 -8.28 17.58
C ALA A 486 -20.76 -9.45 16.58
N GLU A 487 -19.83 -9.59 15.61
CA GLU A 487 -19.81 -10.67 14.63
C GLU A 487 -19.55 -12.05 15.26
N TYR A 488 -18.73 -12.09 16.33
CA TYR A 488 -18.35 -13.35 17.00
C TYR A 488 -19.35 -13.79 18.06
N LEU A 489 -20.20 -12.88 18.55
CA LEU A 489 -21.29 -13.23 19.45
C LEU A 489 -22.21 -14.25 18.77
N ASN A 490 -22.46 -15.35 19.46
CA ASN A 490 -23.37 -16.40 19.01
C ASN A 490 -24.32 -16.82 20.13
N VAL A 491 -25.40 -17.47 19.72
CA VAL A 491 -26.49 -17.85 20.63
C VAL A 491 -26.02 -18.74 21.79
N HIS A 492 -25.12 -19.70 21.50
CA HIS A 492 -24.59 -20.59 22.52
C HIS A 492 -23.78 -19.85 23.58
N PHE A 493 -22.94 -18.94 23.15
CA PHE A 493 -22.18 -18.07 24.03
C PHE A 493 -23.11 -17.24 24.91
N MET A 494 -24.10 -16.59 24.30
CA MET A 494 -25.03 -15.70 25.00
C MET A 494 -25.90 -16.47 26.03
N ASN A 495 -26.36 -17.67 25.70
CA ASN A 495 -27.13 -18.52 26.61
C ASN A 495 -26.31 -19.00 27.82
N ALA A 496 -24.98 -19.06 27.71
CA ALA A 496 -24.11 -19.45 28.81
C ALA A 496 -23.77 -18.30 29.78
N GLN A 497 -24.18 -17.05 29.47
CA GLN A 497 -23.84 -15.89 30.27
C GLN A 497 -24.82 -15.65 31.43
N SER A 498 -24.30 -15.14 32.55
CA SER A 498 -25.12 -14.72 33.69
C SER A 498 -25.82 -13.39 33.42
N GLU A 499 -26.93 -13.12 34.15
CA GLU A 499 -27.59 -11.81 34.11
C GLU A 499 -26.67 -10.65 34.52
N GLU A 500 -25.70 -10.92 35.43
CA GLU A 500 -24.68 -9.94 35.82
C GLU A 500 -23.75 -9.58 34.63
N TRP A 501 -23.35 -10.57 33.84
CA TRP A 501 -22.53 -10.32 32.67
C TRP A 501 -23.34 -9.61 31.58
N LEU A 502 -24.61 -9.99 31.35
CA LEU A 502 -25.51 -9.28 30.45
C LEU A 502 -25.69 -7.81 30.85
N THR A 503 -25.80 -7.52 32.15
CA THR A 503 -25.87 -6.13 32.65
C THR A 503 -24.61 -5.35 32.27
N LYS A 504 -23.40 -5.96 32.37
CA LYS A 504 -22.14 -5.33 31.92
C LYS A 504 -22.10 -5.15 30.41
N LEU A 505 -22.59 -6.14 29.66
CA LEU A 505 -22.67 -6.06 28.20
C LEU A 505 -23.58 -4.91 27.76
N TYR A 506 -24.82 -4.85 28.31
CA TYR A 506 -25.76 -3.79 27.93
C TYR A 506 -25.26 -2.40 28.32
N LYS A 507 -24.62 -2.29 29.50
CA LYS A 507 -23.96 -1.05 29.89
C LYS A 507 -22.85 -0.67 28.89
N TYR A 508 -22.00 -1.63 28.50
CA TYR A 508 -20.95 -1.41 27.50
C TYR A 508 -21.51 -0.94 26.16
N ILE A 509 -22.59 -1.60 25.69
CA ILE A 509 -23.27 -1.23 24.44
C ILE A 509 -23.82 0.19 24.49
N LEU A 510 -24.48 0.56 25.62
CA LEU A 510 -25.09 1.88 25.84
C LEU A 510 -24.02 2.97 25.95
N ASP A 511 -22.98 2.76 26.78
CA ASP A 511 -21.90 3.71 27.02
C ASP A 511 -21.11 4.03 25.72
N ASN A 512 -20.92 3.04 24.85
CA ASN A 512 -20.19 3.17 23.59
C ASN A 512 -21.13 3.38 22.37
N ARG A 513 -22.44 3.53 22.57
CA ARG A 513 -23.45 3.77 21.53
C ARG A 513 -23.41 2.76 20.38
N LEU A 514 -23.19 1.50 20.67
CA LEU A 514 -22.94 0.45 19.66
C LEU A 514 -24.21 0.04 18.88
N THR A 515 -25.38 0.54 19.27
CA THR A 515 -26.65 0.37 18.55
C THR A 515 -27.10 1.63 17.81
N GLU A 516 -26.35 2.73 17.94
CA GLU A 516 -26.68 3.99 17.28
C GLU A 516 -25.91 4.17 15.97
N LYS A 517 -26.63 4.60 14.92
CA LYS A 517 -26.02 5.07 13.68
C LYS A 517 -25.77 6.56 13.81
N TYR A 518 -24.54 7.00 13.69
CA TYR A 518 -24.21 8.42 13.64
C TYR A 518 -23.42 8.77 12.38
N GLN A 519 -23.69 9.95 11.84
CA GLN A 519 -22.94 10.48 10.70
C GLN A 519 -21.55 10.92 11.18
N LYS A 520 -20.50 10.33 10.61
CA LYS A 520 -19.15 10.89 10.71
C LYS A 520 -19.04 12.11 9.81
N ASN A 521 -18.15 13.06 10.18
CA ASN A 521 -17.89 14.33 9.47
C ASN A 521 -17.50 14.23 7.97
N ALA A 522 -17.68 13.09 7.34
CA ALA A 522 -17.41 12.83 5.91
C ALA A 522 -18.59 12.19 5.17
N GLY A 523 -19.82 12.27 5.74
CA GLY A 523 -20.99 11.67 5.09
C GLY A 523 -21.10 10.15 5.21
N LEU A 524 -20.15 9.48 5.86
CA LEU A 524 -20.19 8.04 6.13
C LEU A 524 -20.99 7.79 7.42
N THR A 525 -22.04 6.96 7.33
CA THR A 525 -22.73 6.43 8.50
C THR A 525 -21.84 5.41 9.20
N SER A 526 -21.69 5.50 10.53
CA SER A 526 -21.06 4.43 11.28
C SER A 526 -22.01 3.24 11.32
N GLU A 527 -21.48 2.05 11.06
CA GLU A 527 -22.23 0.82 11.35
C GLU A 527 -22.45 0.71 12.85
N ALA A 528 -23.69 0.46 13.26
CA ALA A 528 -24.03 0.14 14.64
C ALA A 528 -23.81 -1.37 14.86
N PRO A 529 -22.63 -1.80 15.34
CA PRO A 529 -22.19 -3.20 15.20
C PRO A 529 -23.07 -4.19 15.95
N MET A 530 -23.72 -3.75 17.04
CA MET A 530 -24.53 -4.63 17.89
C MET A 530 -25.96 -4.86 17.40
N LEU A 531 -26.43 -4.12 16.40
CA LEU A 531 -27.81 -4.30 15.91
C LEU A 531 -28.06 -5.71 15.34
N ASN A 532 -27.04 -6.28 14.71
CA ASN A 532 -27.16 -7.60 14.07
C ASN A 532 -26.58 -8.75 14.92
N ALA A 533 -26.12 -8.46 16.14
CA ALA A 533 -25.64 -9.48 17.07
C ALA A 533 -26.79 -10.10 17.87
N PRO A 534 -26.69 -11.39 18.29
CA PRO A 534 -27.75 -12.05 19.06
C PRO A 534 -27.76 -11.59 20.53
N ILE A 535 -28.15 -10.32 20.75
CA ILE A 535 -28.09 -9.68 22.08
C ILE A 535 -29.45 -9.59 22.79
N ILE A 536 -30.54 -9.93 22.14
CA ILE A 536 -31.88 -9.83 22.71
C ILE A 536 -32.47 -11.22 22.92
N LYS A 537 -33.03 -11.47 24.11
CA LYS A 537 -33.71 -12.72 24.43
C LYS A 537 -35.18 -12.65 24.04
N ASN A 538 -35.64 -13.61 23.22
CA ASN A 538 -37.03 -13.70 22.81
C ASN A 538 -37.90 -14.46 23.80
N GLU A 539 -39.23 -14.60 23.53
CA GLU A 539 -40.14 -15.37 24.36
C GLU A 539 -39.84 -16.89 24.41
N CYS A 540 -39.14 -17.43 23.41
CA CYS A 540 -38.63 -18.80 23.44
C CYS A 540 -37.45 -18.99 24.36
N ASN A 541 -36.99 -17.95 25.06
CA ASN A 541 -35.77 -17.93 25.87
C ASN A 541 -34.46 -18.09 25.06
N GLU A 542 -34.46 -17.77 23.78
CA GLU A 542 -33.29 -17.79 22.92
C GLU A 542 -32.79 -16.38 22.66
N PHE A 543 -31.46 -16.23 22.54
CA PHE A 543 -30.87 -14.96 22.12
C PHE A 543 -30.96 -14.82 20.60
N VAL A 544 -31.49 -13.70 20.14
CA VAL A 544 -31.66 -13.37 18.73
C VAL A 544 -31.10 -11.99 18.41
N SER A 545 -30.78 -11.77 17.16
CA SER A 545 -30.37 -10.46 16.67
C SER A 545 -31.60 -9.57 16.54
N PRO A 546 -31.61 -8.37 17.16
CA PRO A 546 -32.76 -7.48 17.10
C PRO A 546 -33.01 -6.92 15.71
N TYR A 547 -31.96 -6.80 14.89
CA TYR A 547 -32.00 -6.31 13.51
C TYR A 547 -31.46 -7.35 12.53
N ARG A 548 -31.88 -7.26 11.28
CA ARG A 548 -31.24 -7.84 10.11
C ARG A 548 -30.95 -6.74 9.11
N GLY A 549 -29.67 -6.39 8.95
CA GLY A 549 -29.27 -5.14 8.30
C GLY A 549 -29.83 -3.92 9.05
N ASP A 550 -30.60 -3.10 8.39
CA ASP A 550 -31.17 -1.85 8.95
C ASP A 550 -32.57 -1.99 9.54
N LYS A 551 -33.14 -3.17 9.50
CA LYS A 551 -34.53 -3.40 9.86
C LYS A 551 -34.66 -4.17 11.15
N LEU A 552 -35.57 -3.71 12.03
CA LEU A 552 -35.93 -4.39 13.27
C LEU A 552 -36.64 -5.70 12.98
N TYR A 553 -36.22 -6.79 13.68
CA TYR A 553 -36.83 -8.13 13.59
C TYR A 553 -37.35 -8.69 14.93
N ILE A 554 -37.23 -7.92 16.00
CA ILE A 554 -37.79 -8.25 17.30
C ILE A 554 -38.81 -7.23 17.69
N PHE A 555 -39.97 -7.67 18.20
CA PHE A 555 -41.13 -6.82 18.40
C PHE A 555 -41.79 -7.09 19.76
N PHE A 556 -42.61 -6.16 20.23
CA PHE A 556 -43.53 -6.46 21.30
C PHE A 556 -44.63 -7.42 20.82
N LYS A 557 -45.23 -8.17 21.78
CA LYS A 557 -46.33 -9.05 21.50
C LYS A 557 -47.52 -8.25 20.97
N SER A 558 -48.09 -8.65 19.84
CA SER A 558 -49.22 -8.00 19.20
C SER A 558 -50.25 -9.05 18.78
N GLU A 559 -51.51 -8.65 18.63
CA GLU A 559 -52.59 -9.47 18.05
C GLU A 559 -52.32 -9.82 16.59
N ASN A 560 -51.51 -9.01 15.90
CA ASN A 560 -51.02 -9.28 14.55
C ASN A 560 -49.78 -10.21 14.63
N ILE A 561 -50.02 -11.43 14.76
CA ILE A 561 -49.20 -12.63 15.00
C ILE A 561 -47.75 -12.53 14.49
N VAL A 562 -46.87 -12.12 15.37
CA VAL A 562 -45.47 -12.47 15.27
C VAL A 562 -45.23 -13.73 16.12
N SER A 563 -44.59 -14.75 15.55
CA SER A 563 -44.27 -15.96 16.29
C SER A 563 -43.38 -15.62 17.52
N PRO A 564 -43.43 -16.42 18.62
CA PRO A 564 -42.68 -16.14 19.84
C PRO A 564 -41.19 -15.90 19.62
N GLU A 565 -40.66 -16.44 18.54
CA GLU A 565 -39.25 -16.29 18.13
C GLU A 565 -38.84 -14.84 17.80
N PHE A 566 -39.79 -14.02 17.35
CA PHE A 566 -39.59 -12.58 17.05
C PHE A 566 -40.20 -11.66 18.11
N THR A 567 -40.65 -12.19 19.24
CA THR A 567 -41.22 -11.46 20.35
C THR A 567 -40.27 -11.35 21.51
N ILE A 568 -40.03 -10.16 22.07
CA ILE A 568 -39.11 -9.98 23.20
C ILE A 568 -39.64 -10.66 24.47
N ASN A 569 -38.74 -11.13 25.32
CA ASN A 569 -39.05 -11.61 26.66
C ASN A 569 -39.30 -10.42 27.60
N SER A 570 -40.51 -9.91 27.61
CA SER A 570 -40.90 -8.69 28.38
C SER A 570 -40.53 -8.80 29.86
N ASN A 571 -40.72 -9.99 30.47
CA ASN A 571 -40.38 -10.21 31.89
C ASN A 571 -38.92 -9.98 32.21
N LEU A 572 -38.00 -10.34 31.31
CA LEU A 572 -36.56 -10.14 31.47
C LEU A 572 -36.20 -8.64 31.35
N TYR A 573 -36.74 -7.95 30.34
CA TYR A 573 -36.36 -6.57 30.05
C TYR A 573 -36.98 -5.53 30.97
N GLU A 574 -37.90 -5.90 31.84
CA GLU A 574 -38.44 -5.05 32.90
C GLU A 574 -37.62 -5.10 34.20
N LYS A 575 -36.68 -6.02 34.36
CA LYS A 575 -35.94 -6.27 35.62
C LYS A 575 -35.06 -5.10 36.10
N ASN A 576 -34.33 -4.45 35.22
CA ASN A 576 -33.42 -3.37 35.60
C ASN A 576 -33.34 -2.25 34.52
N GLU A 577 -32.65 -1.17 34.86
CA GLU A 577 -32.56 0.02 34.03
C GLU A 577 -31.79 -0.22 32.72
N GLN A 578 -30.68 -0.97 32.75
CA GLN A 578 -29.87 -1.28 31.55
C GLN A 578 -30.70 -2.12 30.56
N PHE A 579 -31.44 -3.08 31.05
CA PHE A 579 -32.32 -3.93 30.23
C PHE A 579 -33.48 -3.12 29.59
N ARG A 580 -34.10 -2.21 30.33
CA ARG A 580 -35.11 -1.28 29.77
C ARG A 580 -34.51 -0.32 28.76
N SER A 581 -33.33 0.22 29.07
CA SER A 581 -32.63 1.19 28.23
C SER A 581 -32.23 0.60 26.87
N ILE A 582 -31.74 -0.65 26.81
CA ILE A 582 -31.38 -1.29 25.54
C ILE A 582 -32.61 -1.48 24.64
N ILE A 583 -33.75 -1.93 25.17
CA ILE A 583 -34.99 -2.09 24.41
C ILE A 583 -35.48 -0.73 23.86
N LYS A 584 -35.42 0.32 24.68
CA LYS A 584 -35.77 1.69 24.27
C LYS A 584 -34.85 2.20 23.17
N GLN A 585 -33.52 1.98 23.31
CA GLN A 585 -32.54 2.42 22.34
C GLN A 585 -32.68 1.68 20.99
N LEU A 586 -33.05 0.40 21.03
CA LEU A 586 -33.34 -0.39 19.82
C LEU A 586 -34.65 0.03 19.13
N GLY A 587 -35.52 0.81 19.75
CA GLY A 587 -36.77 1.25 19.17
C GLY A 587 -37.74 0.10 18.88
N VAL A 588 -37.83 -0.88 19.79
CA VAL A 588 -38.77 -2.02 19.64
C VAL A 588 -40.21 -1.51 19.57
N THR A 589 -40.93 -1.96 18.55
CA THR A 589 -42.34 -1.60 18.29
C THR A 589 -43.22 -2.83 18.06
N GLU A 590 -44.53 -2.64 17.81
CA GLU A 590 -45.36 -3.68 17.25
C GLU A 590 -45.10 -3.87 15.76
N PRO A 591 -45.26 -5.11 15.20
CA PRO A 591 -44.90 -5.40 13.80
C PRO A 591 -46.00 -4.91 12.83
N SER A 592 -45.62 -4.25 11.76
CA SER A 592 -46.47 -3.90 10.63
C SER A 592 -46.62 -5.07 9.63
N ILE A 593 -47.59 -4.98 8.67
CA ILE A 593 -47.68 -5.95 7.54
C ILE A 593 -46.36 -6.00 6.74
N TYR A 594 -45.75 -4.85 6.53
CA TYR A 594 -44.43 -4.77 5.91
C TYR A 594 -43.36 -5.56 6.69
N ASP A 595 -43.35 -5.45 8.03
CA ASP A 595 -42.44 -6.21 8.87
C ASP A 595 -42.67 -7.72 8.76
N GLN A 596 -43.93 -8.14 8.68
CA GLN A 596 -44.30 -9.56 8.46
C GLN A 596 -43.77 -10.07 7.12
N ILE A 597 -43.95 -9.33 6.02
CA ILE A 597 -43.41 -9.65 4.69
C ILE A 597 -41.90 -9.79 4.79
N ARG A 598 -41.24 -8.82 5.40
CA ARG A 598 -39.79 -8.77 5.55
C ARG A 598 -39.22 -9.95 6.34
N ILE A 599 -39.91 -10.34 7.40
CA ILE A 599 -39.50 -11.50 8.24
C ILE A 599 -39.66 -12.80 7.47
N GLN A 600 -40.76 -12.96 6.73
CA GLN A 600 -41.02 -14.16 5.94
C GLN A 600 -40.01 -14.29 4.79
N LEU A 601 -39.66 -13.20 4.10
CA LEU A 601 -38.62 -13.19 3.06
C LEU A 601 -37.23 -13.56 3.55
N ALA A 602 -36.99 -13.56 4.86
CA ALA A 602 -35.71 -13.95 5.44
C ALA A 602 -35.65 -15.46 5.80
N LYS A 603 -36.71 -16.22 5.59
CA LYS A 603 -36.77 -17.68 5.82
C LYS A 603 -36.61 -18.42 4.49
N ASP A 604 -36.14 -19.65 4.56
CA ASP A 604 -36.22 -20.59 3.43
C ASP A 604 -37.66 -21.05 3.30
N LEU A 605 -38.35 -20.50 2.30
CA LEU A 605 -39.77 -20.78 2.05
C LEU A 605 -39.93 -21.95 1.09
N ASN A 606 -40.86 -22.85 1.42
CA ASN A 606 -41.30 -23.86 0.46
C ASN A 606 -42.23 -23.25 -0.60
N LYS A 607 -42.60 -24.05 -1.59
CA LYS A 607 -43.43 -23.59 -2.73
C LYS A 607 -44.75 -22.96 -2.30
N GLU A 608 -45.47 -23.57 -1.38
CA GLU A 608 -46.79 -23.10 -0.92
C GLU A 608 -46.66 -21.81 -0.11
N GLU A 609 -45.70 -21.73 0.78
CA GLU A 609 -45.39 -20.55 1.58
C GLU A 609 -45.00 -19.37 0.71
N LEU A 610 -44.15 -19.57 -0.31
CA LEU A 610 -43.76 -18.51 -1.25
C LEU A 610 -44.97 -18.02 -2.06
N ASN A 611 -45.83 -18.92 -2.56
CA ASN A 611 -47.02 -18.50 -3.29
C ASN A 611 -47.99 -17.71 -2.39
N HIS A 612 -48.15 -18.15 -1.13
CA HIS A 612 -49.00 -17.38 -0.17
C HIS A 612 -48.42 -16.02 0.14
N LEU A 613 -47.08 -15.94 0.38
CA LEU A 613 -46.38 -14.70 0.63
C LEU A 613 -46.46 -13.77 -0.59
N LEU A 614 -46.28 -14.28 -1.80
CA LEU A 614 -46.35 -13.48 -3.02
C LEU A 614 -47.72 -12.86 -3.24
N LYS A 615 -48.82 -13.61 -2.96
CA LYS A 615 -50.19 -13.07 -2.97
C LYS A 615 -50.34 -11.90 -1.99
N THR A 616 -49.76 -12.03 -0.78
CA THR A 616 -49.77 -10.98 0.26
C THR A 616 -48.99 -9.76 -0.18
N ILE A 617 -47.80 -9.97 -0.78
CA ILE A 617 -46.92 -8.92 -1.31
C ILE A 617 -47.63 -8.12 -2.41
N ILE A 618 -48.22 -8.83 -3.39
CA ILE A 618 -48.92 -8.17 -4.51
C ILE A 618 -50.13 -7.37 -4.01
N LYS A 619 -50.88 -7.92 -3.05
CA LYS A 619 -52.02 -7.18 -2.42
C LYS A 619 -51.54 -5.94 -1.69
N TYR A 620 -50.53 -6.07 -0.84
CA TYR A 620 -49.96 -4.93 -0.10
C TYR A 620 -49.37 -3.89 -1.06
N ASN A 621 -48.69 -4.31 -2.14
CA ASN A 621 -48.16 -3.42 -3.18
C ASN A 621 -49.25 -2.58 -3.85
N ASN A 622 -50.44 -3.14 -4.05
CA ASN A 622 -51.57 -2.43 -4.66
C ASN A 622 -52.26 -1.46 -3.68
N ASP A 623 -52.23 -1.75 -2.38
CA ASP A 623 -52.98 -1.01 -1.36
C ASP A 623 -52.13 0.05 -0.63
N CYS A 624 -50.79 0.04 -0.78
CA CYS A 624 -49.88 0.94 -0.08
C CYS A 624 -49.69 2.30 -0.81
N ASP A 625 -49.25 3.31 -0.05
CA ASP A 625 -48.88 4.62 -0.61
C ASP A 625 -47.56 4.56 -1.38
N GLU A 626 -47.23 5.61 -2.14
CA GLU A 626 -46.03 5.69 -2.98
C GLU A 626 -44.71 5.47 -2.21
N LYS A 627 -44.64 5.97 -0.96
CA LYS A 627 -43.47 5.82 -0.11
C LYS A 627 -43.32 4.38 0.39
N ALA A 628 -44.39 3.75 0.81
CA ALA A 628 -44.43 2.35 1.23
C ALA A 628 -44.14 1.42 0.04
N HIS A 629 -44.69 1.72 -1.14
CA HIS A 629 -44.39 1.03 -2.40
C HIS A 629 -42.88 1.08 -2.71
N HIS A 630 -42.25 2.24 -2.67
CA HIS A 630 -40.83 2.39 -2.90
C HIS A 630 -40.01 1.57 -1.89
N THR A 631 -40.41 1.61 -0.60
CA THR A 631 -39.72 0.84 0.45
C THR A 631 -39.86 -0.68 0.26
N LEU A 632 -41.08 -1.13 -0.09
CA LEU A 632 -41.37 -2.51 -0.43
C LEU A 632 -40.53 -2.96 -1.65
N PHE A 633 -40.52 -2.16 -2.71
CA PHE A 633 -39.76 -2.45 -3.92
C PHE A 633 -38.28 -2.66 -3.64
N LEU A 634 -37.62 -1.81 -2.82
CA LEU A 634 -36.23 -1.98 -2.41
C LEU A 634 -36.01 -3.27 -1.63
N LEU A 635 -36.94 -3.64 -0.74
CA LEU A 635 -36.88 -4.90 0.00
C LEU A 635 -37.00 -6.11 -0.92
N LEU A 636 -37.97 -6.09 -1.83
CA LEU A 636 -38.18 -7.20 -2.77
C LEU A 636 -36.98 -7.35 -3.71
N LYS A 637 -36.45 -6.24 -4.19
CA LYS A 637 -35.25 -6.27 -5.04
C LYS A 637 -34.02 -6.84 -4.35
N ASP A 638 -33.92 -6.72 -3.02
CA ASP A 638 -32.80 -7.24 -2.22
C ASP A 638 -33.01 -8.69 -1.77
N LYS A 639 -34.26 -9.11 -1.51
CA LYS A 639 -34.56 -10.36 -0.80
C LYS A 639 -35.46 -11.34 -1.55
N LEU A 640 -36.19 -10.89 -2.56
CA LEU A 640 -37.14 -11.76 -3.22
C LEU A 640 -36.41 -12.74 -4.15
N SER A 641 -36.56 -14.02 -3.88
CA SER A 641 -36.21 -15.09 -4.80
C SER A 641 -37.47 -15.70 -5.38
N LEU A 642 -37.48 -15.84 -6.70
CA LEU A 642 -38.60 -16.46 -7.44
C LEU A 642 -38.12 -17.76 -8.08
N TYR A 643 -39.03 -18.69 -8.30
CA TYR A 643 -38.73 -19.91 -9.04
C TYR A 643 -38.63 -19.58 -10.54
N CYS A 644 -37.50 -19.94 -11.10
CA CYS A 644 -37.08 -19.55 -12.43
C CYS A 644 -36.51 -20.72 -13.19
N LYS A 645 -36.53 -20.64 -14.51
CA LYS A 645 -35.81 -21.53 -15.42
C LYS A 645 -34.43 -20.93 -15.70
N THR A 646 -33.43 -21.79 -15.80
CA THR A 646 -32.03 -21.38 -16.02
C THR A 646 -31.64 -21.54 -17.46
N ILE A 647 -31.03 -20.54 -18.08
CA ILE A 647 -30.46 -20.63 -19.42
C ILE A 647 -29.30 -21.62 -19.40
N ASN A 648 -29.19 -22.44 -20.45
CA ASN A 648 -28.16 -23.49 -20.59
C ASN A 648 -28.23 -24.62 -19.54
N ASP A 649 -29.38 -24.82 -18.89
CA ASP A 649 -29.62 -25.99 -18.05
C ASP A 649 -30.42 -27.06 -18.80
N ILE A 650 -29.89 -28.28 -18.77
CA ILE A 650 -30.47 -29.43 -19.47
C ILE A 650 -31.65 -30.04 -18.66
N THR A 651 -31.71 -29.73 -17.36
CA THR A 651 -32.68 -30.39 -16.45
C THR A 651 -34.06 -29.77 -16.53
N GLU A 652 -34.23 -28.57 -17.08
CA GLU A 652 -35.47 -27.78 -17.13
C GLU A 652 -36.17 -27.60 -15.76
N GLU A 653 -35.50 -27.94 -14.66
CA GLU A 653 -36.05 -27.80 -13.32
C GLU A 653 -36.12 -26.35 -12.86
N SER A 654 -37.24 -25.97 -12.26
CA SER A 654 -37.40 -24.65 -11.66
C SER A 654 -36.66 -24.54 -10.34
N ILE A 655 -35.75 -23.62 -10.27
CA ILE A 655 -34.96 -23.34 -9.08
C ILE A 655 -35.29 -21.94 -8.50
N PRO A 656 -35.19 -21.74 -7.18
CA PRO A 656 -35.34 -20.41 -6.61
C PRO A 656 -34.13 -19.56 -6.96
N CYS A 657 -34.37 -18.42 -7.63
CA CYS A 657 -33.34 -17.47 -8.05
C CYS A 657 -33.66 -16.07 -7.54
N HIS A 658 -32.66 -15.36 -7.12
CA HIS A 658 -32.81 -14.00 -6.68
C HIS A 658 -33.22 -13.10 -7.86
N ILE A 659 -34.11 -12.13 -7.57
CA ILE A 659 -34.74 -11.30 -8.61
C ILE A 659 -33.72 -10.47 -9.41
N ASP A 660 -32.56 -10.11 -8.84
CA ASP A 660 -31.50 -9.38 -9.52
C ASP A 660 -30.69 -10.24 -10.52
N GLN A 661 -30.81 -11.57 -10.42
CA GLN A 661 -30.20 -12.53 -11.35
C GLN A 661 -31.11 -12.85 -12.54
N MET A 662 -32.33 -12.33 -12.50
CA MET A 662 -33.30 -12.54 -13.55
C MET A 662 -33.11 -11.56 -14.70
N ILE A 663 -33.32 -12.06 -15.87
CA ILE A 663 -33.43 -11.26 -17.08
C ILE A 663 -34.90 -11.24 -17.55
N ASP A 664 -35.21 -10.27 -18.40
CA ASP A 664 -36.49 -10.26 -19.11
C ASP A 664 -36.67 -11.54 -19.90
N ASP A 665 -37.89 -12.09 -19.92
CA ASP A 665 -38.21 -13.34 -20.58
C ASP A 665 -38.34 -13.20 -22.12
N SER A 666 -37.76 -12.15 -22.70
CA SER A 666 -37.70 -11.95 -24.16
C SER A 666 -36.84 -13.00 -24.85
N SER A 667 -37.35 -13.57 -25.92
CA SER A 667 -36.68 -14.66 -26.64
C SER A 667 -35.29 -14.34 -27.18
N MET A 668 -35.02 -13.06 -27.47
CA MET A 668 -33.72 -12.65 -28.02
C MET A 668 -32.65 -12.48 -26.95
N LEU A 669 -33.01 -12.02 -25.75
CA LEU A 669 -32.06 -11.96 -24.64
C LEU A 669 -31.69 -13.35 -24.12
N ILE A 670 -32.67 -14.26 -24.09
CA ILE A 670 -32.43 -15.68 -23.78
C ILE A 670 -31.48 -16.29 -24.82
N GLU A 671 -31.71 -16.06 -26.11
CA GLU A 671 -30.83 -16.52 -27.19
C GLU A 671 -29.42 -15.96 -27.09
N TYR A 672 -29.26 -14.67 -26.74
CA TYR A 672 -27.97 -14.02 -26.52
C TYR A 672 -27.16 -14.78 -25.45
N TYR A 673 -27.76 -14.97 -24.27
CA TYR A 673 -27.07 -15.67 -23.20
C TYR A 673 -26.90 -17.17 -23.45
N SER A 674 -27.73 -17.80 -24.26
CA SER A 674 -27.52 -19.21 -24.66
C SER A 674 -26.23 -19.40 -25.48
N CYS A 675 -25.77 -18.36 -26.17
CA CYS A 675 -24.49 -18.37 -26.87
C CYS A 675 -23.27 -18.09 -25.98
N THR A 676 -23.45 -17.87 -24.68
CA THR A 676 -22.36 -17.58 -23.73
C THR A 676 -22.04 -18.80 -22.84
N SER A 677 -20.90 -18.72 -22.14
CA SER A 677 -20.54 -19.66 -21.06
C SER A 677 -21.18 -19.31 -19.72
N ILE A 678 -21.96 -18.21 -19.63
CA ILE A 678 -22.61 -17.71 -18.43
C ILE A 678 -23.78 -18.65 -18.05
N LYS A 679 -23.71 -19.22 -16.83
CA LYS A 679 -24.71 -20.19 -16.34
C LYS A 679 -25.69 -19.64 -15.28
N ASN A 680 -25.53 -18.38 -14.90
CA ASN A 680 -26.29 -17.76 -13.79
C ASN A 680 -27.35 -16.76 -14.27
N LYS A 681 -27.90 -16.93 -15.48
CA LYS A 681 -29.01 -16.13 -15.99
C LYS A 681 -30.29 -16.92 -15.95
N HIS A 682 -31.30 -16.30 -15.39
CA HIS A 682 -32.57 -16.96 -15.09
C HIS A 682 -33.73 -16.10 -15.58
N TYR A 683 -34.82 -16.74 -15.99
CA TYR A 683 -36.07 -16.09 -16.33
C TYR A 683 -37.25 -16.76 -15.62
N ILE A 684 -38.33 -16.01 -15.37
CA ILE A 684 -39.45 -16.48 -14.53
C ILE A 684 -40.10 -17.74 -15.09
N ASP A 685 -40.39 -18.71 -14.20
CA ASP A 685 -41.21 -19.86 -14.58
C ASP A 685 -42.69 -19.57 -14.33
N ARG A 686 -43.42 -19.15 -15.38
CA ARG A 686 -44.82 -18.78 -15.31
C ARG A 686 -45.74 -20.00 -14.98
N GLU A 687 -45.34 -21.20 -15.36
CA GLU A 687 -46.08 -22.39 -15.06
C GLU A 687 -46.10 -22.68 -13.55
N PHE A 688 -44.95 -22.49 -12.91
CA PHE A 688 -44.87 -22.60 -11.46
C PHE A 688 -45.80 -21.64 -10.71
N TYR A 689 -46.05 -20.44 -11.23
CA TYR A 689 -46.89 -19.40 -10.60
C TYR A 689 -48.31 -19.38 -11.13
N SER A 690 -48.79 -20.38 -11.86
CA SER A 690 -50.14 -20.42 -12.45
C SER A 690 -51.26 -20.14 -11.43
N GLU A 691 -51.20 -20.71 -10.22
CA GLU A 691 -52.20 -20.48 -9.14
C GLU A 691 -52.19 -19.05 -8.62
N THR A 692 -50.98 -18.43 -8.51
CA THR A 692 -50.90 -17.05 -8.06
C THR A 692 -51.40 -16.10 -9.13
N ILE A 693 -51.06 -16.36 -10.40
CA ILE A 693 -51.50 -15.59 -11.54
C ILE A 693 -53.02 -15.64 -11.66
N GLU A 694 -53.62 -16.82 -11.47
CA GLU A 694 -55.07 -16.97 -11.48
C GLU A 694 -55.77 -16.17 -10.33
N ALA A 695 -55.16 -16.15 -9.13
CA ALA A 695 -55.71 -15.51 -7.92
C ALA A 695 -55.61 -14.00 -7.96
N VAL A 696 -54.56 -13.42 -8.54
CA VAL A 696 -54.34 -11.94 -8.57
C VAL A 696 -54.68 -11.32 -9.93
N GLY A 697 -54.81 -12.14 -10.96
CA GLY A 697 -55.02 -11.75 -12.36
C GLY A 697 -53.70 -11.49 -13.10
N GLU A 698 -53.57 -12.00 -14.33
CA GLU A 698 -52.34 -11.95 -15.15
C GLU A 698 -51.84 -10.51 -15.34
N ARG A 699 -52.76 -9.55 -15.55
CA ARG A 699 -52.41 -8.13 -15.71
C ARG A 699 -51.76 -7.57 -14.45
N THR A 700 -52.28 -7.89 -13.27
CA THR A 700 -51.74 -7.43 -11.96
C THR A 700 -50.38 -8.06 -11.70
N PHE A 701 -50.21 -9.32 -12.00
CA PHE A 701 -48.95 -10.05 -11.88
C PHE A 701 -47.88 -9.46 -12.82
N ASN A 702 -48.20 -9.21 -14.07
CA ASN A 702 -47.28 -8.58 -15.02
C ASN A 702 -46.91 -7.16 -14.61
N ASN A 703 -47.88 -6.35 -14.12
CA ASN A 703 -47.58 -5.02 -13.59
C ASN A 703 -46.59 -5.10 -12.41
N PHE A 704 -46.77 -6.05 -11.50
CA PHE A 704 -45.87 -6.29 -10.38
C PHE A 704 -44.45 -6.67 -10.87
N LEU A 705 -44.32 -7.54 -11.88
CA LEU A 705 -43.03 -7.88 -12.47
C LEU A 705 -42.39 -6.67 -13.18
N ASN A 706 -43.18 -5.85 -13.87
CA ASN A 706 -42.69 -4.68 -14.60
C ASN A 706 -42.06 -3.63 -13.67
N ASP A 707 -42.45 -3.59 -12.38
CA ASP A 707 -41.85 -2.69 -11.38
C ASP A 707 -40.35 -2.98 -11.18
N PHE A 708 -39.90 -4.18 -11.46
CA PHE A 708 -38.47 -4.58 -11.28
C PHE A 708 -37.56 -4.22 -12.46
N ASN A 709 -38.14 -3.76 -13.58
CA ASN A 709 -37.37 -3.32 -14.75
C ASN A 709 -36.22 -4.29 -15.11
N PHE A 710 -36.55 -5.54 -15.36
CA PHE A 710 -35.56 -6.54 -15.72
C PHE A 710 -34.71 -6.10 -16.90
N CYS A 711 -33.47 -6.52 -16.88
CA CYS A 711 -32.53 -6.16 -17.91
C CYS A 711 -33.02 -6.68 -19.26
N THR A 712 -33.34 -5.78 -20.19
CA THR A 712 -33.76 -6.11 -21.58
C THR A 712 -32.58 -6.09 -22.55
N LEU A 713 -31.42 -5.64 -22.10
CA LEU A 713 -30.17 -5.55 -22.86
C LEU A 713 -29.02 -6.09 -22.00
N PRO A 714 -27.99 -6.70 -22.60
CA PRO A 714 -26.79 -7.08 -21.88
C PRO A 714 -26.14 -5.87 -21.21
N PRO A 715 -25.80 -5.93 -19.89
CA PRO A 715 -25.18 -4.79 -19.18
C PRO A 715 -23.79 -4.50 -19.69
N VAL A 716 -23.35 -3.22 -19.57
CA VAL A 716 -21.99 -2.81 -19.80
C VAL A 716 -21.14 -3.20 -18.61
N VAL A 717 -20.14 -4.03 -18.85
CA VAL A 717 -19.24 -4.57 -17.82
C VAL A 717 -17.78 -4.28 -18.15
N SER A 718 -16.90 -4.39 -17.14
CA SER A 718 -15.45 -4.46 -17.36
C SER A 718 -15.01 -5.91 -17.26
N GLU A 719 -14.33 -6.38 -18.28
CA GLU A 719 -13.75 -7.73 -18.35
C GLU A 719 -12.22 -7.64 -18.49
N ASN A 720 -11.52 -8.68 -18.02
CA ASN A 720 -10.08 -8.75 -18.16
C ASN A 720 -9.71 -9.45 -19.48
N ALA A 721 -8.86 -8.81 -20.27
CA ALA A 721 -8.25 -9.40 -21.47
C ALA A 721 -6.72 -9.42 -21.34
N TYR A 722 -6.05 -10.35 -22.02
CA TYR A 722 -4.59 -10.38 -22.05
C TYR A 722 -4.05 -9.24 -22.92
N LEU A 723 -2.91 -8.68 -22.50
CA LEU A 723 -2.17 -7.74 -23.32
C LEU A 723 -1.64 -8.43 -24.58
N THR A 724 -1.65 -7.72 -25.69
CA THR A 724 -1.02 -8.17 -26.95
C THR A 724 0.51 -8.15 -26.80
N GLU A 725 1.23 -8.83 -27.70
CA GLU A 725 2.70 -8.81 -27.70
C GLU A 725 3.25 -7.39 -27.88
N GLU A 726 2.59 -6.57 -28.67
CA GLU A 726 2.95 -5.17 -28.87
C GLU A 726 2.78 -4.35 -27.58
N GLU A 727 1.65 -4.47 -26.92
CA GLU A 727 1.38 -3.82 -25.63
C GLU A 727 2.33 -4.31 -24.54
N LEU A 728 2.69 -5.60 -24.52
CA LEU A 728 3.68 -6.17 -23.63
C LEU A 728 5.07 -5.56 -23.84
N SER A 729 5.42 -5.21 -25.08
CA SER A 729 6.71 -4.59 -25.42
C SER A 729 6.82 -3.14 -24.95
N LEU A 730 5.69 -2.44 -24.82
CA LEU A 730 5.62 -1.03 -24.42
C LEU A 730 5.55 -0.82 -22.92
N ARG A 731 5.42 -1.89 -22.12
CA ARG A 731 5.30 -1.78 -20.67
C ARG A 731 6.68 -1.61 -19.99
N PRO A 732 6.81 -0.79 -18.94
CA PRO A 732 8.00 -0.76 -18.10
C PRO A 732 8.12 -2.06 -17.29
N ASP A 733 9.34 -2.60 -17.15
CA ASP A 733 9.62 -3.86 -16.47
C ASP A 733 9.03 -4.02 -15.06
N LYS A 734 8.60 -5.24 -14.74
CA LYS A 734 8.37 -5.86 -13.41
C LYS A 734 7.06 -5.59 -12.64
N TYR A 735 6.29 -4.54 -12.90
CA TYR A 735 5.19 -4.15 -11.99
C TYR A 735 3.78 -4.19 -12.58
N TYR A 736 3.61 -4.76 -13.77
CA TYR A 736 2.33 -4.77 -14.48
C TYR A 736 1.71 -6.16 -14.52
N SER A 737 0.37 -6.21 -14.40
CA SER A 737 -0.40 -7.39 -14.79
C SER A 737 -0.24 -7.64 -16.29
N ASN A 738 -0.28 -8.89 -16.71
CA ASN A 738 -0.38 -9.26 -18.13
C ASN A 738 -1.81 -9.09 -18.68
N MET A 739 -2.69 -8.49 -17.89
CA MET A 739 -4.10 -8.31 -18.21
C MET A 739 -4.44 -6.82 -18.24
N LYS A 740 -5.34 -6.46 -19.13
CA LYS A 740 -5.98 -5.14 -19.24
C LYS A 740 -7.48 -5.25 -19.00
N GLU A 741 -8.09 -4.17 -18.57
CA GLU A 741 -9.53 -4.06 -18.38
C GLU A 741 -10.17 -3.52 -19.67
N VAL A 742 -11.14 -4.24 -20.17
CA VAL A 742 -11.89 -3.93 -21.40
C VAL A 742 -13.33 -3.66 -21.03
N VAL A 743 -13.89 -2.53 -21.47
CA VAL A 743 -15.30 -2.21 -21.29
C VAL A 743 -16.10 -2.80 -22.46
N THR A 744 -17.00 -3.74 -22.16
CA THR A 744 -17.77 -4.50 -23.14
C THR A 744 -19.19 -4.77 -22.67
N LEU A 745 -19.99 -5.43 -23.50
CA LEU A 745 -21.25 -6.02 -23.06
C LEU A 745 -20.99 -7.39 -22.44
N GLU A 746 -21.69 -7.70 -21.34
CA GLU A 746 -21.55 -8.97 -20.62
C GLU A 746 -21.68 -10.17 -21.57
N GLY A 747 -20.63 -10.97 -21.67
CA GLY A 747 -20.58 -12.17 -22.50
C GLY A 747 -20.47 -11.93 -24.02
N LEU A 748 -20.32 -10.71 -24.49
CA LEU A 748 -20.32 -10.40 -25.94
C LEU A 748 -19.22 -11.16 -26.69
N ASN A 749 -18.05 -11.34 -26.13
CA ASN A 749 -16.95 -12.07 -26.76
C ASN A 749 -17.35 -13.53 -27.04
N ASP A 750 -18.05 -14.18 -26.10
CA ASP A 750 -18.55 -15.55 -26.29
C ASP A 750 -19.64 -15.59 -27.36
N VAL A 751 -20.57 -14.63 -27.34
CA VAL A 751 -21.62 -14.52 -28.36
C VAL A 751 -21.02 -14.35 -29.76
N LEU A 752 -20.06 -13.46 -29.95
CA LEU A 752 -19.40 -13.21 -31.22
C LEU A 752 -18.64 -14.45 -31.76
N LYS A 753 -18.10 -15.28 -30.84
CA LYS A 753 -17.49 -16.57 -31.23
C LYS A 753 -18.52 -17.63 -31.61
N ASN A 754 -19.67 -17.68 -30.95
CA ASN A 754 -20.61 -18.78 -31.02
C ASN A 754 -21.83 -18.46 -31.92
N ILE A 755 -22.03 -17.21 -32.33
CA ILE A 755 -23.18 -16.78 -33.15
C ILE A 755 -23.33 -17.60 -34.42
N VAL A 756 -22.23 -18.08 -35.01
CA VAL A 756 -22.20 -18.94 -36.19
C VAL A 756 -22.94 -20.26 -35.96
N GLN A 757 -23.04 -20.72 -34.73
CA GLN A 757 -23.69 -21.98 -34.36
C GLN A 757 -25.17 -21.79 -34.01
N SER A 758 -25.65 -20.55 -33.84
CA SER A 758 -27.05 -20.28 -33.50
C SER A 758 -27.95 -20.43 -34.75
N ASN A 759 -29.06 -21.13 -34.56
CA ASN A 759 -30.11 -21.25 -35.59
C ASN A 759 -30.82 -19.90 -35.85
N ARG A 760 -30.61 -18.92 -34.98
CA ARG A 760 -31.18 -17.56 -35.03
C ARG A 760 -30.11 -16.51 -35.22
N ALA A 761 -29.01 -16.85 -35.87
CA ALA A 761 -27.85 -15.98 -36.05
C ALA A 761 -28.20 -14.61 -36.69
N LYS A 762 -29.18 -14.59 -37.60
CA LYS A 762 -29.65 -13.38 -38.25
C LYS A 762 -30.32 -12.42 -37.29
N GLU A 763 -31.24 -12.93 -36.47
CA GLU A 763 -31.97 -12.13 -35.46
C GLU A 763 -31.04 -11.71 -34.32
N LEU A 764 -30.11 -12.56 -33.96
CA LEU A 764 -29.11 -12.28 -32.91
C LEU A 764 -28.14 -11.20 -33.37
N SER A 765 -27.70 -11.22 -34.62
CA SER A 765 -26.90 -10.15 -35.24
C SER A 765 -27.60 -8.79 -35.18
N HIS A 766 -28.89 -8.77 -35.58
CA HIS A 766 -29.72 -7.58 -35.46
C HIS A 766 -29.86 -7.11 -34.01
N TYR A 767 -30.11 -8.04 -33.06
CA TYR A 767 -30.22 -7.72 -31.64
C TYR A 767 -28.95 -7.10 -31.08
N ILE A 768 -27.77 -7.62 -31.44
CA ILE A 768 -26.46 -7.06 -31.01
C ILE A 768 -26.33 -5.62 -31.55
N TRP A 769 -26.62 -5.39 -32.81
CA TRP A 769 -26.54 -4.07 -33.44
C TRP A 769 -27.45 -3.05 -32.75
N GLU A 770 -28.73 -3.38 -32.57
CA GLU A 770 -29.69 -2.52 -31.91
C GLU A 770 -29.36 -2.30 -30.44
N SER A 771 -28.77 -3.31 -29.75
CA SER A 771 -28.31 -3.18 -28.38
C SER A 771 -27.17 -2.18 -28.24
N LEU A 772 -26.19 -2.21 -29.15
CA LEU A 772 -25.10 -1.25 -29.19
C LEU A 772 -25.62 0.18 -29.40
N ILE A 773 -26.54 0.38 -30.34
CA ILE A 773 -27.16 1.70 -30.61
C ILE A 773 -27.92 2.21 -29.38
N LYS A 774 -28.75 1.36 -28.75
CA LYS A 774 -29.53 1.76 -27.55
C LYS A 774 -28.65 2.13 -26.38
N ILE A 775 -27.56 1.39 -26.17
CA ILE A 775 -26.60 1.66 -25.09
C ILE A 775 -25.83 2.94 -25.38
N LEU A 776 -25.36 3.14 -26.62
CA LEU A 776 -24.66 4.37 -27.02
C LEU A 776 -25.54 5.62 -26.87
N LYS A 777 -26.84 5.50 -27.10
CA LYS A 777 -27.81 6.60 -26.86
C LYS A 777 -27.99 6.91 -25.38
N LYS A 778 -27.96 5.91 -24.49
CA LYS A 778 -27.99 6.08 -23.04
C LYS A 778 -26.70 6.74 -22.50
N ASP A 779 -25.52 6.39 -23.02
CA ASP A 779 -24.23 6.93 -22.61
C ASP A 779 -24.08 8.45 -22.81
N LEU A 780 -24.87 9.03 -23.69
CA LEU A 780 -24.90 10.48 -23.89
C LEU A 780 -25.59 11.23 -22.74
N SER A 781 -26.40 10.54 -21.93
CA SER A 781 -27.22 11.12 -20.85
C SER A 781 -26.67 10.93 -19.44
N THR A 782 -25.60 10.15 -19.27
CA THR A 782 -25.03 9.85 -17.96
C THR A 782 -23.54 10.25 -17.88
N SER A 783 -23.21 11.10 -16.90
CA SER A 783 -21.84 11.62 -16.68
C SER A 783 -20.91 10.64 -15.92
N GLU A 784 -21.37 9.48 -15.46
CA GLU A 784 -20.66 8.61 -14.50
C GLU A 784 -20.62 7.11 -14.88
N GLY A 785 -20.86 6.72 -16.11
CA GLY A 785 -20.83 5.33 -16.55
C GLY A 785 -19.56 4.92 -17.29
N LYS A 786 -19.17 3.63 -17.22
CA LYS A 786 -18.16 3.03 -18.09
C LYS A 786 -18.61 3.19 -19.54
N LYS A 787 -17.86 3.97 -20.33
CA LYS A 787 -18.24 4.27 -21.72
C LYS A 787 -17.86 3.11 -22.62
N LEU A 788 -18.86 2.55 -23.27
CA LEU A 788 -18.64 1.56 -24.33
C LEU A 788 -17.72 2.16 -25.41
N PHE A 789 -16.80 1.37 -25.96
CA PHE A 789 -15.73 1.79 -26.86
C PHE A 789 -14.69 2.75 -26.24
N SER A 790 -14.58 2.79 -24.93
CA SER A 790 -13.44 3.43 -24.28
C SER A 790 -12.14 2.65 -24.56
N ASN A 791 -11.02 3.36 -24.44
CA ASN A 791 -9.72 2.70 -24.51
C ASN A 791 -9.52 1.75 -23.34
N ASP A 792 -8.86 0.64 -23.60
CA ASP A 792 -8.54 -0.36 -22.56
C ASP A 792 -7.68 0.24 -21.48
N SER A 793 -7.85 -0.21 -20.25
CA SER A 793 -7.10 0.33 -19.12
C SER A 793 -6.57 -0.79 -18.22
N GLY A 794 -5.54 -0.47 -17.44
CA GLY A 794 -4.98 -1.40 -16.47
C GLY A 794 -4.44 -0.63 -15.27
N SER A 795 -4.58 -1.20 -14.08
CA SER A 795 -4.05 -0.61 -12.86
C SER A 795 -2.77 -1.29 -12.43
N TYR A 796 -1.75 -0.52 -12.06
CA TYR A 796 -0.49 -1.02 -11.53
C TYR A 796 -0.07 -0.27 -10.29
N HIS A 797 0.62 -0.95 -9.40
CA HIS A 797 1.10 -0.41 -8.14
C HIS A 797 2.58 -0.02 -8.23
N TYR A 798 2.83 1.29 -8.29
CA TYR A 798 4.15 1.87 -8.19
C TYR A 798 4.07 3.11 -7.29
N TYR A 799 4.37 2.99 -6.00
CA TYR A 799 4.19 3.98 -4.92
C TYR A 799 2.75 4.32 -4.54
N LYS A 800 1.90 4.53 -5.53
CA LYS A 800 0.45 4.73 -5.44
C LYS A 800 -0.19 3.96 -6.59
N TRP A 801 -1.48 3.67 -6.49
CA TRP A 801 -2.21 3.09 -7.59
C TRP A 801 -2.23 4.05 -8.77
N HIS A 802 -1.70 3.62 -9.90
CA HIS A 802 -1.73 4.33 -11.17
C HIS A 802 -2.55 3.51 -12.16
N THR A 803 -3.28 4.22 -13.02
CA THR A 803 -4.02 3.61 -14.13
C THR A 803 -3.31 3.96 -15.42
N GLN A 804 -2.95 2.96 -16.20
CA GLN A 804 -2.51 3.14 -17.57
C GLN A 804 -3.70 2.96 -18.49
N VAL A 805 -3.88 3.87 -19.43
CA VAL A 805 -4.86 3.77 -20.51
C VAL A 805 -4.09 3.44 -21.78
N TRP A 806 -4.46 2.33 -22.42
CA TRP A 806 -3.89 1.89 -23.70
C TRP A 806 -4.50 2.70 -24.85
N GLN A 807 -3.88 2.72 -26.00
CA GLN A 807 -4.48 3.32 -27.22
C GLN A 807 -5.43 2.35 -27.94
N SER A 808 -5.41 1.08 -27.56
CA SER A 808 -6.27 0.03 -28.08
C SER A 808 -7.69 0.09 -27.50
N CYS A 809 -8.65 -0.40 -28.27
CA CYS A 809 -10.01 -0.69 -27.81
C CYS A 809 -10.36 -2.10 -28.27
N THR A 810 -10.13 -3.08 -27.39
CA THR A 810 -10.33 -4.51 -27.70
C THR A 810 -11.77 -4.82 -28.10
N LEU A 811 -12.76 -4.12 -27.54
CA LEU A 811 -14.15 -4.27 -27.98
C LEU A 811 -14.32 -3.97 -29.47
N ARG A 812 -13.70 -2.89 -29.94
CA ARG A 812 -13.73 -2.53 -31.37
C ARG A 812 -13.08 -3.62 -32.22
N GLU A 813 -11.94 -4.13 -31.78
CA GLU A 813 -11.20 -5.19 -32.47
C GLU A 813 -12.04 -6.46 -32.57
N TRP A 814 -12.69 -6.91 -31.49
CA TRP A 814 -13.60 -8.06 -31.51
C TRP A 814 -14.74 -7.87 -32.54
N LEU A 815 -15.46 -6.73 -32.46
CA LEU A 815 -16.56 -6.45 -33.37
C LEU A 815 -16.13 -6.33 -34.85
N ARG A 816 -14.87 -6.03 -35.10
CA ARG A 816 -14.32 -5.96 -36.47
C ARG A 816 -13.86 -7.32 -37.00
N GLN A 817 -13.27 -8.15 -36.15
CA GLN A 817 -12.63 -9.42 -36.51
C GLN A 817 -13.61 -10.59 -36.57
N TYR A 818 -14.56 -10.65 -35.63
CA TYR A 818 -15.51 -11.76 -35.63
C TYR A 818 -16.57 -11.64 -36.75
N LYS A 819 -17.05 -12.82 -37.28
CA LYS A 819 -18.09 -12.92 -38.27
C LYS A 819 -19.45 -12.89 -37.63
N TRP A 820 -20.04 -11.73 -37.48
CA TRP A 820 -21.33 -11.56 -36.82
C TRP A 820 -22.35 -10.73 -37.59
N LEU A 821 -21.95 -9.99 -38.62
CA LEU A 821 -22.86 -9.21 -39.49
C LEU A 821 -23.43 -10.11 -40.56
N HIS A 822 -24.75 -10.21 -40.64
CA HIS A 822 -25.45 -11.00 -41.62
C HIS A 822 -25.61 -10.22 -42.91
N ILE A 823 -24.78 -10.50 -43.91
CA ILE A 823 -24.73 -9.80 -45.20
C ILE A 823 -24.78 -10.87 -46.33
N ASP A 824 -25.61 -10.66 -47.33
CA ASP A 824 -25.78 -11.55 -48.47
C ASP A 824 -26.02 -13.02 -48.11
N GLY A 825 -26.80 -13.26 -47.04
CA GLY A 825 -27.12 -14.60 -46.59
C GLY A 825 -26.04 -15.31 -45.74
N GLN A 826 -24.95 -14.65 -45.42
CA GLN A 826 -23.84 -15.21 -44.66
C GLN A 826 -23.38 -14.26 -43.57
N LEU A 827 -22.78 -14.80 -42.48
CA LEU A 827 -22.11 -13.99 -41.46
C LEU A 827 -20.73 -13.55 -41.97
N ARG A 828 -20.45 -12.25 -41.90
CA ARG A 828 -19.18 -11.62 -42.29
C ARG A 828 -18.59 -10.80 -41.13
N SER A 829 -17.28 -10.66 -41.12
CA SER A 829 -16.57 -9.71 -40.31
C SER A 829 -16.41 -8.36 -41.03
N ILE A 830 -16.24 -7.27 -40.29
CA ILE A 830 -16.02 -5.94 -40.89
C ILE A 830 -14.70 -5.92 -41.69
N GLU A 831 -13.69 -6.66 -41.25
CA GLU A 831 -12.38 -6.74 -41.94
C GLU A 831 -12.44 -7.46 -43.29
N GLU A 832 -13.50 -8.20 -43.57
CA GLU A 832 -13.71 -8.81 -44.89
C GLU A 832 -14.26 -7.81 -45.92
N GLY A 833 -14.16 -6.50 -45.66
CA GLY A 833 -14.52 -5.44 -46.62
C GLY A 833 -16.02 -5.10 -46.59
N VAL A 834 -16.59 -5.03 -45.37
CA VAL A 834 -17.96 -4.57 -45.16
C VAL A 834 -18.00 -3.05 -45.17
N TYR A 835 -18.82 -2.47 -46.02
CA TYR A 835 -19.08 -1.04 -46.13
C TYR A 835 -20.49 -0.71 -45.65
N VAL A 836 -20.74 0.57 -45.30
CA VAL A 836 -22.07 1.06 -44.88
C VAL A 836 -23.17 0.65 -45.89
N ASP A 837 -22.83 0.68 -47.17
CA ASP A 837 -23.75 0.33 -48.27
C ASP A 837 -24.11 -1.16 -48.34
N ASN A 838 -23.35 -2.03 -47.69
CA ASN A 838 -23.61 -3.45 -47.58
C ASN A 838 -24.54 -3.78 -46.40
N LEU A 839 -24.76 -2.85 -45.49
CA LEU A 839 -25.62 -3.08 -44.34
C LEU A 839 -27.11 -3.02 -44.80
N ILE A 840 -27.83 -4.10 -44.57
CA ILE A 840 -29.26 -4.22 -44.95
C ILE A 840 -30.09 -3.32 -44.00
N PRO A 841 -30.81 -2.29 -44.49
CA PRO A 841 -31.50 -1.31 -43.62
C PRO A 841 -32.54 -1.94 -42.66
N GLU A 842 -33.15 -3.04 -43.06
CA GLU A 842 -34.15 -3.79 -42.27
C GLU A 842 -33.52 -4.52 -41.09
N LEU A 843 -32.20 -4.78 -41.12
CA LEU A 843 -31.47 -5.49 -40.06
C LEU A 843 -30.57 -4.54 -39.25
N TYR A 844 -30.04 -3.51 -39.91
CA TYR A 844 -29.04 -2.62 -39.29
C TYR A 844 -29.47 -1.18 -39.45
N THR A 845 -30.09 -0.66 -38.39
CA THR A 845 -30.45 0.76 -38.36
C THR A 845 -29.22 1.61 -38.55
N TYR A 846 -29.23 2.55 -39.48
CA TYR A 846 -28.10 3.44 -39.71
C TYR A 846 -27.85 4.33 -38.52
N ASP A 847 -26.66 4.27 -37.96
CA ASP A 847 -26.23 5.13 -36.89
C ASP A 847 -24.80 5.60 -37.18
N GLU A 848 -24.63 6.89 -37.42
CA GLU A 848 -23.36 7.50 -37.83
C GLU A 848 -22.28 7.32 -36.75
N ARG A 849 -22.66 7.38 -35.48
CA ARG A 849 -21.74 7.21 -34.35
C ARG A 849 -21.23 5.77 -34.25
N LEU A 850 -22.12 4.79 -34.34
CA LEU A 850 -21.73 3.38 -34.30
C LEU A 850 -20.85 3.03 -35.48
N ASN A 851 -21.21 3.46 -36.73
CA ASN A 851 -20.40 3.23 -37.92
C ASN A 851 -18.99 3.82 -37.79
N SER A 852 -18.86 5.05 -37.25
CA SER A 852 -17.58 5.69 -36.97
C SER A 852 -16.76 4.95 -35.92
N LEU A 853 -17.39 4.49 -34.84
CA LEU A 853 -16.72 3.72 -33.77
C LEU A 853 -16.22 2.37 -34.28
N LEU A 854 -16.94 1.71 -35.15
CA LEU A 854 -16.59 0.43 -35.79
C LEU A 854 -15.66 0.60 -36.99
N LEU A 855 -15.38 1.84 -37.43
CA LEU A 855 -14.59 2.18 -38.60
C LEU A 855 -15.16 1.51 -39.90
N ILE A 856 -16.50 1.56 -40.04
CA ILE A 856 -17.18 1.10 -41.28
C ILE A 856 -17.28 2.32 -42.20
N GLU A 857 -16.57 2.26 -43.30
CA GLU A 857 -16.48 3.32 -44.28
C GLU A 857 -17.58 3.18 -45.33
N LYS A 858 -17.82 4.24 -46.10
CA LYS A 858 -18.65 4.14 -47.30
C LYS A 858 -17.88 3.41 -48.42
N SER A 859 -18.58 2.74 -49.33
CA SER A 859 -17.91 2.09 -50.43
C SER A 859 -17.22 3.13 -51.32
N PRO A 860 -16.01 2.87 -51.84
CA PRO A 860 -15.31 3.80 -52.75
C PRO A 860 -16.15 4.24 -53.96
N ILE A 861 -17.06 3.39 -54.43
CA ILE A 861 -17.98 3.70 -55.54
C ILE A 861 -19.01 4.79 -55.13
N ASN A 862 -19.45 4.78 -53.91
CA ASN A 862 -20.41 5.77 -53.40
C ASN A 862 -19.77 7.12 -53.03
N GLU A 863 -18.51 7.14 -52.60
CA GLU A 863 -17.76 8.39 -52.41
C GLU A 863 -17.55 9.17 -53.72
N GLU A 864 -17.28 8.45 -54.80
CA GLU A 864 -17.21 9.09 -56.11
C GLU A 864 -18.58 9.64 -56.55
N GLN A 865 -19.68 8.94 -56.34
CA GLN A 865 -21.04 9.41 -56.67
C GLN A 865 -21.48 10.60 -55.81
N GLU A 866 -21.13 10.67 -54.51
CA GLU A 866 -21.42 11.84 -53.65
C GLU A 866 -20.55 13.06 -54.03
N SER A 867 -19.30 12.84 -54.47
CA SER A 867 -18.42 13.88 -54.95
C SER A 867 -18.98 14.48 -56.26
N ILE A 868 -19.56 13.63 -57.13
CA ILE A 868 -20.22 14.07 -58.35
C ILE A 868 -21.50 14.87 -58.04
N LYS A 869 -22.30 14.50 -57.04
CA LYS A 869 -23.49 15.25 -56.60
C LYS A 869 -23.20 16.64 -56.05
N GLN A 870 -22.04 16.88 -55.51
CA GLN A 870 -21.60 18.18 -54.98
C GLN A 870 -21.07 19.13 -56.07
N MET A 871 -20.87 18.63 -57.30
CA MET A 871 -20.47 19.47 -58.44
C MET A 871 -21.67 20.20 -59.06
N SER A 872 -21.44 21.34 -59.73
CA SER A 872 -22.53 22.02 -60.45
C SER A 872 -23.16 21.10 -61.50
N GLU A 873 -24.49 21.24 -61.72
CA GLU A 873 -25.23 20.38 -62.66
C GLU A 873 -24.53 20.27 -64.04
N ALA A 874 -23.93 21.34 -64.52
CA ALA A 874 -23.20 21.37 -65.79
C ALA A 874 -21.88 20.56 -65.73
N THR A 875 -21.22 20.49 -64.55
CA THR A 875 -20.00 19.73 -64.36
C THR A 875 -20.31 18.25 -64.15
N GLN A 876 -21.40 17.92 -63.46
CA GLN A 876 -21.91 16.57 -63.28
C GLN A 876 -22.28 15.94 -64.62
N GLN A 877 -22.97 16.69 -65.52
CA GLN A 877 -23.32 16.22 -66.85
C GLN A 877 -22.09 16.00 -67.71
N LYS A 878 -21.09 16.88 -67.66
CA LYS A 878 -19.83 16.67 -68.41
C LYS A 878 -19.05 15.45 -67.90
N PHE A 879 -19.04 15.18 -66.62
CA PHE A 879 -18.35 14.01 -66.06
C PHE A 879 -19.09 12.72 -66.48
N LEU A 880 -20.42 12.70 -66.33
CA LEU A 880 -21.27 11.57 -66.75
C LEU A 880 -21.16 11.25 -68.24
N TYR A 881 -21.17 12.29 -69.07
CA TYR A 881 -20.98 12.12 -70.52
C TYR A 881 -19.56 11.64 -70.88
N GLY A 882 -18.54 12.06 -70.09
CA GLY A 882 -17.18 11.57 -70.25
C GLY A 882 -17.03 10.08 -70.01
N GLU A 883 -17.63 9.60 -68.86
CA GLU A 883 -17.65 8.19 -68.49
C GLU A 883 -18.46 7.32 -69.49
N ILE A 884 -19.63 7.78 -69.91
CA ILE A 884 -20.47 7.07 -70.93
C ILE A 884 -19.78 7.03 -72.28
N ALA A 885 -19.09 8.08 -72.67
CA ALA A 885 -18.31 8.12 -73.90
C ALA A 885 -17.15 7.09 -73.88
N LYS A 886 -16.42 7.04 -72.79
CA LYS A 886 -15.30 6.12 -72.53
C LYS A 886 -15.73 4.66 -72.57
N ASN A 887 -16.88 4.32 -71.91
CA ASN A 887 -17.42 2.97 -71.88
C ASN A 887 -18.07 2.50 -73.19
N ASN A 888 -18.45 3.40 -74.06
CA ASN A 888 -19.06 3.08 -75.37
C ASN A 888 -18.16 3.34 -76.58
N GLY A 889 -16.86 3.63 -76.30
CA GLY A 889 -15.88 3.79 -77.38
C GLY A 889 -16.09 5.03 -78.29
N VAL A 890 -16.70 6.08 -77.78
CA VAL A 890 -16.91 7.38 -78.45
C VAL A 890 -15.75 8.31 -78.16
N SER A 891 -15.22 8.98 -79.13
CA SER A 891 -13.93 9.66 -79.08
C SER A 891 -13.95 10.95 -78.25
N SER A 892 -15.12 11.55 -77.98
CA SER A 892 -15.22 12.72 -77.07
C SER A 892 -16.61 12.89 -76.43
N PRO A 893 -16.73 13.60 -75.30
CA PRO A 893 -18.02 13.96 -74.69
C PRO A 893 -18.95 14.75 -75.58
N GLU A 894 -18.39 15.60 -76.50
CA GLU A 894 -19.17 16.43 -77.41
C GLU A 894 -19.78 15.59 -78.56
N GLU A 895 -19.12 14.51 -78.94
CA GLU A 895 -19.62 13.58 -79.96
C GLU A 895 -20.76 12.72 -79.38
N LEU A 896 -20.66 12.32 -78.09
CA LEU A 896 -21.74 11.64 -77.35
C LEU A 896 -22.96 12.55 -77.17
N GLU A 897 -22.76 13.84 -76.92
CA GLU A 897 -23.85 14.82 -76.75
C GLU A 897 -24.62 15.01 -78.10
N LYS A 898 -23.87 15.06 -79.21
CA LYS A 898 -24.51 15.10 -80.57
C LYS A 898 -25.29 13.84 -80.85
N LEU A 899 -24.82 12.66 -80.46
CA LEU A 899 -25.52 11.39 -80.62
C LEU A 899 -26.75 11.29 -79.72
N ILE A 900 -26.71 11.79 -78.52
CA ILE A 900 -27.83 11.85 -77.57
C ILE A 900 -28.89 12.86 -78.10
N GLN A 901 -28.48 14.03 -78.61
CA GLN A 901 -29.39 14.98 -79.20
C GLN A 901 -30.05 14.44 -80.44
N ALA A 902 -29.31 13.76 -81.29
CA ALA A 902 -29.89 13.07 -82.53
C ALA A 902 -30.87 11.96 -82.12
N GLY A 903 -30.53 11.19 -81.07
CA GLY A 903 -31.40 10.16 -80.42
C GLY A 903 -32.68 10.76 -79.83
N ARG A 904 -32.59 11.91 -79.12
CA ARG A 904 -33.77 12.61 -78.61
C ARG A 904 -34.67 13.18 -79.68
N SER A 905 -34.09 13.74 -80.77
CA SER A 905 -34.83 14.20 -81.89
C SER A 905 -35.53 13.07 -82.64
N ALA A 906 -34.92 11.89 -82.69
CA ALA A 906 -35.50 10.70 -83.31
C ALA A 906 -36.62 10.12 -82.38
N LEU A 907 -36.47 10.22 -81.07
CA LEU A 907 -37.55 9.81 -80.10
C LEU A 907 -38.72 10.74 -80.11
N GLN A 908 -38.49 12.08 -80.18
CA GLN A 908 -39.56 13.06 -80.32
C GLN A 908 -40.35 12.88 -81.58
N ALA A 909 -39.65 12.60 -82.73
CA ALA A 909 -40.31 12.29 -83.92
C ALA A 909 -41.14 10.97 -83.88
N LYS A 910 -40.68 10.00 -83.08
CA LYS A 910 -41.42 8.74 -82.85
C LYS A 910 -42.60 8.94 -81.87
N GLU A 911 -42.47 9.86 -80.88
CA GLU A 911 -43.59 10.20 -80.03
C GLU A 911 -44.68 11.04 -80.73
N GLU A 912 -44.26 11.99 -81.59
CA GLU A 912 -45.23 12.69 -82.47
C GLU A 912 -45.96 11.77 -83.42
N GLN A 913 -45.29 10.70 -83.87
CA GLN A 913 -45.92 9.68 -84.68
C GLN A 913 -46.91 8.81 -83.85
N LYS A 914 -46.53 8.43 -82.60
CA LYS A 914 -47.43 7.73 -81.66
C LYS A 914 -48.57 8.60 -81.17
N ALA A 915 -48.38 9.93 -81.04
CA ALA A 915 -49.44 10.84 -80.69
C ALA A 915 -50.49 11.06 -81.77
N LYS A 916 -50.11 10.83 -83.10
CA LYS A 916 -51.06 10.82 -84.17
C LYS A 916 -51.82 9.51 -84.26
N GLU A 917 -51.35 8.36 -83.88
CA GLU A 917 -52.03 7.07 -83.85
C GLU A 917 -52.93 6.90 -82.59
N GLY A 918 -52.66 7.63 -81.40
CA GLY A 918 -53.41 7.55 -80.17
C GLY A 918 -54.63 8.41 -80.04
N LYS A 919 -55.13 9.05 -81.20
CA LYS A 919 -56.34 9.89 -81.14
C LYS A 919 -57.61 9.15 -81.69
N LEU A 920 -57.61 7.81 -81.76
CA LEU A 920 -58.76 7.04 -82.26
C LEU A 920 -59.37 6.04 -81.26
N GLU A 921 -58.98 6.03 -79.96
CA GLU A 921 -59.63 5.17 -78.96
C GLU A 921 -59.75 5.86 -77.64
N LYS A 922 -60.73 6.81 -77.47
CA LYS A 922 -61.28 7.18 -76.15
C LYS A 922 -62.74 7.54 -76.35
N THR A 923 -63.59 6.50 -76.40
CA THR A 923 -64.99 6.62 -75.95
C THR A 923 -65.37 5.30 -75.31
N SER A 924 -65.80 5.39 -74.03
CA SER A 924 -66.54 4.51 -73.16
C SER A 924 -65.79 4.04 -71.91
N LEU A 925 -66.15 4.59 -70.87
CA LEU A 925 -66.87 4.11 -69.71
C LEU A 925 -66.52 4.96 -68.42
N GLN A 926 -67.40 5.88 -68.14
CA GLN A 926 -67.66 6.49 -66.92
C GLN A 926 -68.45 5.56 -65.98
N LYS A 927 -68.24 5.68 -64.68
CA LYS A 927 -69.04 5.47 -63.49
C LYS A 927 -68.26 4.54 -62.50
N ASP A 928 -68.10 4.86 -61.22
CA ASP A 928 -68.89 5.52 -60.23
C ASP A 928 -67.94 5.93 -59.06
N LEU A 929 -68.18 7.09 -58.49
CA LEU A 929 -67.71 7.65 -57.19
C LEU A 929 -68.50 7.02 -56.01
N PRO A 930 -68.08 7.15 -54.73
CA PRO A 930 -68.19 8.44 -54.08
C PRO A 930 -67.17 8.89 -53.05
N LYS A 931 -67.18 10.14 -52.94
CA LYS A 931 -66.48 11.09 -52.00
C LYS A 931 -66.75 10.85 -50.51
N ARG A 932 -65.80 11.27 -49.66
CA ARG A 932 -66.01 12.18 -48.47
C ARG A 932 -64.64 12.49 -47.86
N LYS A 933 -64.28 13.66 -47.76
CA LYS A 933 -64.38 14.98 -47.05
C LYS A 933 -63.20 15.15 -46.10
N LYS A 934 -62.35 16.08 -46.38
CA LYS A 934 -62.02 17.43 -45.90
C LYS A 934 -62.29 17.70 -44.40
N SER A 935 -61.22 18.12 -43.68
CA SER A 935 -61.10 19.48 -43.05
C SER A 935 -59.89 19.33 -42.07
N GLU A 936 -59.06 20.21 -41.73
CA GLU A 936 -58.81 21.63 -41.93
C GLU A 936 -57.51 21.92 -41.18
N LYS A 937 -56.64 22.72 -41.74
CA LYS A 937 -55.74 23.70 -41.25
C LYS A 937 -55.91 24.19 -39.80
N PHE A 938 -54.75 24.40 -39.14
CA PHE A 938 -54.40 25.68 -38.45
C PHE A 938 -52.90 25.67 -38.19
N SER A 939 -52.28 26.52 -38.62
CA SER A 939 -51.40 27.71 -38.75
C SER A 939 -50.69 28.05 -37.43
N ASN A 940 -49.38 28.28 -37.65
CA ASN A 940 -48.40 29.17 -37.00
C ASN A 940 -48.94 30.18 -35.96
N LYS A 941 -48.12 30.28 -34.85
CA LYS A 941 -47.56 31.59 -34.43
C LYS A 941 -46.45 31.42 -33.42
N ASP A 942 -45.33 32.02 -33.79
CA ASP A 942 -44.31 32.70 -33.04
C ASP A 942 -44.64 33.13 -31.61
N PHE A 943 -43.69 32.98 -30.73
CA PHE A 943 -43.24 34.11 -29.90
C PHE A 943 -41.79 33.88 -29.43
N SER A 944 -41.00 34.83 -29.70
CA SER A 944 -39.68 35.25 -29.40
C SER A 944 -39.33 35.44 -27.93
N GLU A 945 -38.05 35.27 -27.63
CA GLU A 945 -37.18 36.08 -26.81
C GLU A 945 -37.68 36.63 -25.46
N GLU A 946 -36.92 36.37 -24.41
CA GLU A 946 -36.23 37.41 -23.65
C GLU A 946 -35.31 36.81 -22.56
N ASN A 947 -34.05 37.13 -22.70
CA ASN A 947 -33.08 37.54 -21.72
C ASN A 947 -33.53 37.68 -20.26
N THR A 948 -32.73 37.14 -19.34
CA THR A 948 -32.03 38.01 -18.37
C THR A 948 -30.84 37.27 -17.73
N SER A 949 -29.72 37.90 -17.92
CA SER A 949 -28.47 37.77 -17.16
C SER A 949 -28.60 38.34 -15.75
N SER A 950 -27.90 37.79 -14.78
CA SER A 950 -27.06 38.51 -13.78
C SER A 950 -26.50 37.49 -12.77
N LYS A 951 -25.17 37.41 -12.73
CA LYS A 951 -24.25 37.99 -11.75
C LYS A 951 -24.37 37.41 -10.36
N ILE A 952 -23.28 36.85 -9.89
CA ILE A 952 -22.34 37.32 -8.85
C ILE A 952 -21.44 36.13 -8.50
N GLU A 953 -20.20 36.13 -8.83
CA GLU A 953 -18.97 36.59 -8.13
C GLU A 953 -18.72 35.98 -6.74
N LYS A 954 -17.57 35.33 -6.69
CA LYS A 954 -16.52 35.28 -5.66
C LYS A 954 -16.91 34.98 -4.21
N HIS A 955 -16.28 33.96 -3.66
CA HIS A 955 -15.25 34.21 -2.63
C HIS A 955 -14.23 33.05 -2.58
N LYS A 956 -12.99 33.48 -2.59
CA LYS A 956 -11.77 32.76 -2.25
C LYS A 956 -11.61 32.67 -0.73
N GLN A 957 -10.82 31.66 -0.32
CA GLN A 957 -10.05 31.57 0.93
C GLN A 957 -10.85 31.17 2.19
N THR A 958 -10.50 30.15 2.79
CA THR A 958 -9.27 29.73 3.49
C THR A 958 -9.05 28.23 3.35
#